data_08dd0446c9d470201bbca31c32933ecf
#
_entry.id   08dd0446c9d470201bbca31c32933ecf
#
_cell.length_a   1.000
_cell.length_b   1.000
_cell.length_c   1.000
_cell.angle_alpha   90.00
_cell.angle_beta   90.00
_cell.angle_gamma   90.00
#
_symmetry.space_group_name_H-M   'P 1'
#
loop_
_entity.id
_entity.type
_entity.pdbx_description
1 polymer ?
#
loop_
_entity_poly.entity_id
_entity_poly.type
_entity_poly.pdbx_seq_one_letter_code
_entity_poly.pdbx_strand_id
1 'polypeptide(L)'
;MLNRARTAALVALGVYAVVAVVYFITLAPSVPFWDAGEFIACSYILGIPHPPGTPLYVLIGRVATLIPWHTVPERINALSAVFSAITAALTYLVGLKLIRLAFGEKRDALQEWTAHIGALTGALLLAFSDTFWENAIEAEHVHPLGMSFAQILLLWLGLRWWEEHERRPTAGPLLLCVYVMWVCVGIHLGAGMMALPLIVLVAIVDRRAAALFAMPFVTMLVVPKGLQVMAGAVILLSTALFLYYTLQGKINRWVMVASAVGAAIGVKAAFYDETFTAHSALVAFASVVIPMTMLARRSREGRILALAFFLMAVGYSTHAYLPIRAAQHPAINEGDPSTWARLNALLERQQYGQMHFFPRRASWGVQLHKEFWRYFRRQWPLFPSGGIDAWGARMAAGGNWLLARVAAIPWAALLPLLLGLAGAVWQARRNRTAFLYVGSFLAISTAGLILFLNFSDHEVRDRDYFFASGYHAYCLWIGLGVAWLIEETRRLSVQRAVPVVVAVALLSQPLWLARTLWFTHDRRGNYVAHDYAYDMLAPLAPNSYVFTNGDNDTFPLWYMQEVENFRQDVRVVNLSLLNTDWYIQQLRDDPPRVPIHLDDDAIRMLGQGEVPDASGHYILTNEYMVKHIIESSEQGTRNWVKQPYFAVTVPEHMGFQPRFTLEGLVYRVNRDTLQGDLDEKVTRHALYDVFKYRGLFLADGSWDPGVYKDENAATLSRNFAAAHLQLAYYYRRQGKLDRGIAEMERVARMFPDFTDVLIPLGGFYMDHGDTAKALALFEKLTVNAPNDPEAFYSYGLTLAFKGDIEKALKQFDRAIELEPNYSQAFYGAYYCLNQSGQHDRAMGYIRHWVDGHPNDAQARALLESGRGVPRRPSSSQAPPRPPQPNLP
;
A
#
# COMPACT_ATOMS: atom_id res chain seq x y z
N MET A 1 32.95 -8.86 31.74
CA MET A 1 32.56 -8.42 30.39
C MET A 1 32.10 -9.58 29.51
N LEU A 2 32.81 -10.66 29.38
CA LEU A 2 32.42 -11.83 28.54
C LEU A 2 31.03 -12.41 28.87
N ASN A 3 30.67 -12.47 30.15
CA ASN A 3 29.36 -12.99 30.55
C ASN A 3 28.17 -12.08 30.10
N ARG A 4 28.34 -10.74 30.20
CA ARG A 4 27.30 -9.77 29.75
C ARG A 4 27.11 -9.75 28.25
N ALA A 5 28.15 -9.94 27.43
CA ALA A 5 28.08 -10.02 25.99
C ALA A 5 27.37 -11.34 25.55
N ARG A 6 27.71 -12.47 26.23
CA ARG A 6 27.05 -13.75 25.98
C ARG A 6 25.54 -13.70 26.31
N THR A 7 25.17 -13.10 27.45
CA THR A 7 23.76 -12.92 27.84
C THR A 7 23.03 -12.10 26.78
N ALA A 8 23.58 -10.97 26.34
CA ALA A 8 22.96 -10.14 25.29
C ALA A 8 22.77 -10.91 23.97
N ALA A 9 23.75 -11.70 23.55
CA ALA A 9 23.68 -12.52 22.35
C ALA A 9 22.62 -13.63 22.46
N LEU A 10 22.54 -14.29 23.62
CA LEU A 10 21.54 -15.34 23.85
C LEU A 10 20.11 -14.78 23.88
N VAL A 11 19.91 -13.61 24.49
CA VAL A 11 18.59 -12.96 24.49
C VAL A 11 18.23 -12.49 23.06
N ALA A 12 19.19 -11.93 22.30
CA ALA A 12 18.96 -11.56 20.91
C ALA A 12 18.56 -12.78 20.04
N LEU A 13 19.23 -13.92 20.24
CA LEU A 13 18.86 -15.18 19.58
C LEU A 13 17.46 -15.65 20.00
N GLY A 14 17.11 -15.50 21.29
CA GLY A 14 15.78 -15.77 21.79
C GLY A 14 14.71 -14.88 21.14
N VAL A 15 14.97 -13.59 20.99
CA VAL A 15 14.09 -12.64 20.27
C VAL A 15 13.92 -13.10 18.82
N TYR A 16 15.01 -13.36 18.12
CA TYR A 16 14.96 -13.90 16.76
C TYR A 16 14.10 -15.15 16.67
N ALA A 17 14.34 -16.14 17.54
CA ALA A 17 13.63 -17.41 17.49
C ALA A 17 12.13 -17.25 17.74
N VAL A 18 11.73 -16.48 18.76
CA VAL A 18 10.31 -16.23 19.07
C VAL A 18 9.61 -15.52 17.95
N VAL A 19 10.21 -14.45 17.43
CA VAL A 19 9.62 -13.65 16.36
C VAL A 19 9.55 -14.46 15.06
N ALA A 20 10.63 -15.17 14.69
CA ALA A 20 10.64 -16.03 13.51
C ALA A 20 9.54 -17.12 13.59
N VAL A 21 9.40 -17.79 14.74
CA VAL A 21 8.34 -18.80 14.93
C VAL A 21 6.96 -18.20 14.70
N VAL A 22 6.66 -17.03 15.27
CA VAL A 22 5.36 -16.37 15.06
C VAL A 22 5.16 -16.03 13.58
N TYR A 23 6.14 -15.42 12.92
CA TYR A 23 6.03 -15.03 11.52
C TYR A 23 5.89 -16.23 10.59
N PHE A 24 6.62 -17.33 10.81
CA PHE A 24 6.46 -18.54 10.03
C PHE A 24 5.11 -19.23 10.23
N ILE A 25 4.55 -19.16 11.44
CA ILE A 25 3.20 -19.68 11.72
C ILE A 25 2.14 -18.85 11.01
N THR A 26 2.32 -17.52 10.90
CA THR A 26 1.35 -16.60 10.30
C THR A 26 1.63 -16.25 8.84
N LEU A 27 2.63 -16.89 8.23
CA LEU A 27 3.10 -16.60 6.86
C LEU A 27 2.02 -16.81 5.81
N ALA A 28 1.98 -15.94 4.81
CA ALA A 28 1.11 -16.09 3.65
C ALA A 28 1.52 -17.33 2.83
N PRO A 29 0.57 -18.27 2.57
CA PRO A 29 0.87 -19.55 1.89
C PRO A 29 0.96 -19.40 0.36
N SER A 30 0.54 -18.27 -0.19
CA SER A 30 0.50 -18.01 -1.61
C SER A 30 0.80 -16.52 -1.87
N VAL A 31 0.50 -16.07 -3.10
CA VAL A 31 0.63 -14.68 -3.52
C VAL A 31 -0.43 -13.81 -2.82
N PRO A 32 -0.05 -12.74 -2.12
CA PRO A 32 -0.97 -11.68 -1.69
C PRO A 32 -1.33 -10.73 -2.86
N PHE A 33 -2.28 -9.83 -2.63
CA PHE A 33 -2.54 -8.72 -3.54
C PHE A 33 -1.39 -7.70 -3.57
N TRP A 34 -1.54 -6.62 -4.30
CA TRP A 34 -0.57 -5.55 -4.50
C TRP A 34 0.75 -6.03 -5.13
N ASP A 35 1.87 -5.46 -4.71
CA ASP A 35 3.18 -5.63 -5.36
C ASP A 35 3.78 -7.05 -5.19
N ALA A 36 3.21 -7.88 -4.30
CA ALA A 36 3.73 -9.22 -4.01
C ALA A 36 3.81 -10.13 -5.24
N GLY A 37 2.76 -10.11 -6.08
CA GLY A 37 2.72 -10.93 -7.30
C GLY A 37 3.86 -10.60 -8.26
N GLU A 38 4.13 -9.32 -8.45
CA GLU A 38 5.24 -8.83 -9.26
C GLU A 38 6.60 -9.23 -8.68
N PHE A 39 6.83 -8.99 -7.37
CA PHE A 39 8.11 -9.32 -6.75
C PHE A 39 8.40 -10.81 -6.73
N ILE A 40 7.40 -11.65 -6.51
CA ILE A 40 7.52 -13.10 -6.54
C ILE A 40 7.84 -13.56 -7.97
N ALA A 41 7.10 -13.07 -8.97
CA ALA A 41 7.32 -13.41 -10.37
C ALA A 41 8.70 -12.91 -10.86
N CYS A 42 9.04 -11.64 -10.63
CA CYS A 42 10.35 -11.09 -10.99
C CYS A 42 11.52 -11.84 -10.32
N SER A 43 11.37 -12.24 -9.06
CA SER A 43 12.38 -13.07 -8.39
C SER A 43 12.53 -14.44 -9.06
N TYR A 44 11.43 -15.04 -9.52
CA TYR A 44 11.46 -16.36 -10.15
C TYR A 44 12.04 -16.33 -11.55
N ILE A 45 11.65 -15.36 -12.40
CA ILE A 45 12.11 -15.28 -13.80
C ILE A 45 13.31 -14.37 -14.00
N LEU A 46 13.82 -13.70 -12.96
CA LEU A 46 14.80 -12.61 -13.05
C LEU A 46 14.25 -11.45 -13.90
N GLY A 47 13.02 -11.02 -13.62
CA GLY A 47 12.35 -9.88 -14.24
C GLY A 47 12.84 -8.53 -13.70
N ILE A 48 12.29 -7.45 -14.24
CA ILE A 48 12.53 -6.07 -13.78
C ILE A 48 11.19 -5.53 -13.24
N PRO A 49 11.06 -5.40 -11.90
CA PRO A 49 9.86 -4.85 -11.30
C PRO A 49 9.81 -3.33 -11.44
N HIS A 50 8.67 -2.75 -11.05
CA HIS A 50 8.39 -1.32 -11.10
C HIS A 50 9.53 -0.44 -10.53
N PRO A 51 9.65 0.83 -10.99
CA PRO A 51 10.74 1.73 -10.57
C PRO A 51 10.89 1.90 -9.05
N PRO A 52 12.12 1.79 -8.53
CA PRO A 52 13.40 1.83 -9.24
C PRO A 52 13.99 0.47 -9.65
N GLY A 53 13.20 -0.60 -9.80
CA GLY A 53 13.63 -1.89 -10.33
C GLY A 53 14.28 -2.85 -9.33
N THR A 54 14.52 -2.47 -8.09
CA THR A 54 15.00 -3.27 -6.93
C THR A 54 15.93 -4.45 -7.25
N PRO A 55 17.05 -4.24 -7.97
CA PRO A 55 17.83 -5.33 -8.59
C PRO A 55 18.40 -6.34 -7.59
N LEU A 56 18.87 -5.87 -6.43
CA LEU A 56 19.46 -6.78 -5.43
C LEU A 56 18.36 -7.63 -4.75
N TYR A 57 17.15 -7.08 -4.57
CA TYR A 57 16.04 -7.87 -4.05
C TYR A 57 15.70 -9.02 -4.98
N VAL A 58 15.58 -8.76 -6.28
CA VAL A 58 15.30 -9.79 -7.29
C VAL A 58 16.37 -10.89 -7.29
N LEU A 59 17.65 -10.50 -7.20
CA LEU A 59 18.76 -11.48 -7.12
C LEU A 59 18.71 -12.35 -5.85
N ILE A 60 18.44 -11.76 -4.68
CA ILE A 60 18.27 -12.49 -3.42
C ILE A 60 17.03 -13.39 -3.49
N GLY A 61 15.92 -12.85 -4.00
CA GLY A 61 14.69 -13.59 -4.23
C GLY A 61 14.92 -14.78 -5.16
N ARG A 62 15.68 -14.61 -6.25
CA ARG A 62 16.04 -15.72 -7.13
C ARG A 62 16.77 -16.84 -6.39
N VAL A 63 17.71 -16.51 -5.53
CA VAL A 63 18.41 -17.51 -4.71
C VAL A 63 17.41 -18.23 -3.80
N ALA A 64 16.47 -17.50 -3.18
CA ALA A 64 15.43 -18.11 -2.35
C ALA A 64 14.51 -19.07 -3.15
N THR A 65 14.17 -18.73 -4.40
CA THR A 65 13.33 -19.60 -5.25
C THR A 65 14.02 -20.94 -5.59
N LEU A 66 15.35 -21.03 -5.47
CA LEU A 66 16.10 -22.26 -5.73
C LEU A 66 16.16 -23.21 -4.51
N ILE A 67 15.76 -22.73 -3.31
CA ILE A 67 15.75 -23.57 -2.12
C ILE A 67 14.61 -24.59 -2.22
N PRO A 68 14.85 -25.91 -2.08
CA PRO A 68 13.81 -26.92 -2.21
C PRO A 68 12.95 -27.02 -0.93
N TRP A 69 12.16 -25.98 -0.65
CA TRP A 69 11.27 -25.88 0.48
C TRP A 69 9.94 -25.28 0.06
N HIS A 70 8.82 -25.90 0.35
CA HIS A 70 7.47 -25.41 0.06
C HIS A 70 7.28 -24.83 -1.37
N THR A 71 6.34 -23.88 -1.53
CA THR A 71 6.04 -23.20 -2.79
C THR A 71 6.97 -22.01 -3.04
N VAL A 72 7.00 -21.48 -4.25
CA VAL A 72 7.78 -20.28 -4.58
C VAL A 72 7.33 -19.07 -3.78
N PRO A 73 6.03 -18.75 -3.67
CA PRO A 73 5.58 -17.60 -2.86
C PRO A 73 5.96 -17.75 -1.39
N GLU A 74 5.80 -18.94 -0.78
CA GLU A 74 6.19 -19.13 0.62
C GLU A 74 7.69 -18.86 0.86
N ARG A 75 8.57 -19.21 -0.11
CA ARG A 75 10.00 -18.93 -0.02
C ARG A 75 10.32 -17.44 -0.04
N ILE A 76 9.62 -16.67 -0.88
CA ILE A 76 9.83 -15.23 -0.98
C ILE A 76 9.20 -14.52 0.23
N ASN A 77 8.00 -14.92 0.67
CA ASN A 77 7.39 -14.42 1.91
C ASN A 77 8.30 -14.71 3.13
N ALA A 78 8.94 -15.89 3.17
CA ALA A 78 9.86 -16.25 4.24
C ALA A 78 11.12 -15.37 4.30
N LEU A 79 11.58 -14.79 3.19
CA LEU A 79 12.66 -13.78 3.23
C LEU A 79 12.25 -12.58 4.10
N SER A 80 11.03 -12.06 3.92
CA SER A 80 10.51 -10.96 4.72
C SER A 80 10.46 -11.34 6.21
N ALA A 81 9.99 -12.55 6.53
CA ALA A 81 9.92 -13.07 7.89
C ALA A 81 11.31 -13.18 8.56
N VAL A 82 12.28 -13.75 7.85
CA VAL A 82 13.65 -13.92 8.37
C VAL A 82 14.31 -12.57 8.65
N PHE A 83 14.26 -11.63 7.69
CA PHE A 83 14.90 -10.33 7.86
C PHE A 83 14.19 -9.45 8.88
N SER A 84 12.87 -9.55 9.02
CA SER A 84 12.14 -8.89 10.09
C SER A 84 12.48 -9.45 11.47
N ALA A 85 12.64 -10.76 11.60
CA ALA A 85 13.09 -11.37 12.85
C ALA A 85 14.52 -10.99 13.23
N ILE A 86 15.44 -10.91 12.25
CA ILE A 86 16.81 -10.38 12.46
C ILE A 86 16.74 -8.91 12.89
N THR A 87 15.87 -8.12 12.25
CA THR A 87 15.65 -6.71 12.60
C THR A 87 15.21 -6.55 14.07
N ALA A 88 14.28 -7.37 14.54
CA ALA A 88 13.83 -7.36 15.94
C ALA A 88 14.99 -7.70 16.90
N ALA A 89 15.81 -8.69 16.58
CA ALA A 89 16.97 -9.07 17.37
C ALA A 89 18.03 -7.95 17.42
N LEU A 90 18.29 -7.28 16.28
CA LEU A 90 19.19 -6.12 16.23
C LEU A 90 18.61 -4.92 16.98
N THR A 91 17.30 -4.70 16.90
CA THR A 91 16.60 -3.64 17.65
C THR A 91 16.77 -3.82 19.15
N TYR A 92 16.67 -5.07 19.65
CA TYR A 92 16.99 -5.38 21.03
C TYR A 92 18.46 -5.00 21.37
N LEU A 93 19.44 -5.36 20.55
CA LEU A 93 20.85 -5.05 20.79
C LEU A 93 21.12 -3.54 20.77
N VAL A 94 20.52 -2.81 19.84
CA VAL A 94 20.62 -1.34 19.75
C VAL A 94 19.95 -0.70 20.96
N GLY A 95 18.72 -1.10 21.29
CA GLY A 95 17.98 -0.62 22.47
C GLY A 95 18.76 -0.85 23.77
N LEU A 96 19.30 -2.06 23.95
CA LEU A 96 20.14 -2.39 25.09
C LEU A 96 21.37 -1.47 25.20
N LYS A 97 22.02 -1.17 24.06
CA LYS A 97 23.16 -0.26 24.01
C LYS A 97 22.74 1.17 24.36
N LEU A 98 21.65 1.67 23.81
CA LEU A 98 21.13 3.02 24.09
C LEU A 98 20.73 3.19 25.56
N ILE A 99 20.06 2.20 26.16
CA ILE A 99 19.68 2.22 27.57
C ILE A 99 20.92 2.19 28.48
N ARG A 100 21.92 1.37 28.12
CA ARG A 100 23.20 1.33 28.84
C ARG A 100 23.93 2.66 28.79
N LEU A 101 23.91 3.36 27.66
CA LEU A 101 24.45 4.72 27.53
C LEU A 101 23.71 5.73 28.42
N ALA A 102 22.37 5.59 28.55
CA ALA A 102 21.58 6.47 29.42
C ALA A 102 21.82 6.24 30.92
N PHE A 103 22.08 5.00 31.34
CA PHE A 103 22.46 4.69 32.73
C PHE A 103 23.88 5.10 33.07
N GLY A 104 24.79 5.15 32.08
CA GLY A 104 26.21 5.44 32.26
C GLY A 104 27.07 4.17 32.45
N GLU A 105 28.37 4.35 32.80
CA GLU A 105 29.30 3.23 32.88
C GLU A 105 29.14 2.36 34.13
N LYS A 106 28.86 3.00 35.27
CA LYS A 106 28.70 2.30 36.57
C LYS A 106 27.21 1.91 36.72
N ARG A 107 26.91 0.66 36.42
CA ARG A 107 25.54 0.09 36.52
C ARG A 107 25.54 -1.06 37.55
N ASP A 108 24.56 -1.07 38.42
CA ASP A 108 24.28 -2.20 39.30
C ASP A 108 23.60 -3.36 38.52
N ALA A 109 23.44 -4.51 39.15
CA ALA A 109 22.87 -5.69 38.53
C ALA A 109 21.39 -5.47 38.14
N LEU A 110 20.66 -4.69 38.94
CA LEU A 110 19.24 -4.43 38.67
C LEU A 110 19.05 -3.49 37.48
N GLN A 111 19.91 -2.46 37.38
CA GLN A 111 19.94 -1.57 36.19
C GLN A 111 20.29 -2.35 34.90
N GLU A 112 21.17 -3.33 35.02
CA GLU A 112 21.49 -4.21 33.87
C GLU A 112 20.25 -5.04 33.44
N TRP A 113 19.52 -5.63 34.38
CA TRP A 113 18.27 -6.31 34.08
C TRP A 113 17.19 -5.37 33.55
N THR A 114 17.07 -4.17 34.12
CA THR A 114 16.16 -3.13 33.61
C THR A 114 16.48 -2.77 32.17
N ALA A 115 17.79 -2.68 31.82
CA ALA A 115 18.19 -2.43 30.44
C ALA A 115 17.77 -3.56 29.48
N HIS A 116 17.90 -4.81 29.90
CA HIS A 116 17.43 -5.98 29.11
C HIS A 116 15.92 -5.96 28.94
N ILE A 117 15.15 -5.69 30.00
CA ILE A 117 13.67 -5.64 29.95
C ILE A 117 13.22 -4.51 29.02
N GLY A 118 13.75 -3.30 29.14
CA GLY A 118 13.40 -2.18 28.29
C GLY A 118 13.71 -2.46 26.81
N ALA A 119 14.90 -2.97 26.53
CA ALA A 119 15.30 -3.33 25.16
C ALA A 119 14.44 -4.44 24.58
N LEU A 120 14.10 -5.46 25.36
CA LEU A 120 13.26 -6.57 24.94
C LEU A 120 11.83 -6.10 24.65
N THR A 121 11.25 -5.28 25.54
CA THR A 121 9.91 -4.71 25.34
C THR A 121 9.86 -3.86 24.07
N GLY A 122 10.82 -2.96 23.84
CA GLY A 122 10.88 -2.14 22.64
C GLY A 122 11.00 -2.98 21.35
N ALA A 123 11.86 -3.99 21.35
CA ALA A 123 12.06 -4.86 20.19
C ALA A 123 10.82 -5.72 19.86
N LEU A 124 10.16 -6.26 20.89
CA LEU A 124 8.96 -7.08 20.69
C LEU A 124 7.73 -6.22 20.34
N LEU A 125 7.62 -4.98 20.87
CA LEU A 125 6.59 -4.03 20.45
C LEU A 125 6.77 -3.59 18.99
N LEU A 126 8.02 -3.51 18.49
CA LEU A 126 8.25 -3.34 17.05
C LEU A 126 7.81 -4.58 16.29
N ALA A 127 8.29 -5.75 16.67
CA ALA A 127 8.01 -7.01 15.96
C ALA A 127 6.52 -7.29 15.81
N PHE A 128 5.73 -6.99 16.85
CA PHE A 128 4.28 -7.21 16.84
C PHE A 128 3.46 -5.94 16.62
N SER A 129 4.06 -4.82 16.18
CA SER A 129 3.30 -3.67 15.70
C SER A 129 2.60 -3.98 14.38
N ASP A 130 1.48 -3.34 14.15
CA ASP A 130 0.57 -3.58 13.02
C ASP A 130 1.33 -3.64 11.68
N THR A 131 1.83 -2.53 11.20
CA THR A 131 2.56 -2.43 9.92
C THR A 131 3.80 -3.33 9.84
N PHE A 132 4.56 -3.48 10.93
CA PHE A 132 5.81 -4.25 10.87
C PHE A 132 5.56 -5.75 10.75
N TRP A 133 4.55 -6.27 11.47
CA TRP A 133 4.17 -7.68 11.37
C TRP A 133 3.57 -8.01 10.00
N GLU A 134 2.65 -7.17 9.51
CA GLU A 134 2.04 -7.32 8.18
C GLU A 134 3.11 -7.46 7.09
N ASN A 135 4.04 -6.50 7.03
CA ASN A 135 5.15 -6.53 6.07
C ASN A 135 6.11 -7.72 6.26
N ALA A 136 6.14 -8.34 7.44
CA ALA A 136 7.03 -9.47 7.72
C ALA A 136 6.53 -10.81 7.17
N ILE A 137 5.24 -10.95 6.92
CA ILE A 137 4.60 -12.23 6.56
C ILE A 137 4.18 -12.32 5.10
N GLU A 138 4.41 -11.27 4.34
CA GLU A 138 4.08 -11.15 2.93
C GLU A 138 5.26 -10.57 2.15
N ALA A 139 5.34 -10.89 0.85
CA ALA A 139 6.35 -10.33 -0.06
C ALA A 139 5.87 -9.03 -0.72
N GLU A 140 4.81 -8.43 -0.22
CA GLU A 140 4.21 -7.22 -0.78
C GLU A 140 5.18 -6.04 -0.79
N HIS A 141 6.08 -6.01 0.21
CA HIS A 141 7.03 -4.92 0.33
C HIS A 141 8.45 -5.43 0.53
N VAL A 142 9.38 -4.85 -0.18
CA VAL A 142 10.83 -5.07 0.00
C VAL A 142 11.37 -4.39 1.28
N HIS A 143 10.49 -3.74 2.07
CA HIS A 143 10.82 -2.96 3.26
C HIS A 143 11.54 -3.75 4.35
N PRO A 144 11.16 -5.01 4.69
CA PRO A 144 11.85 -5.74 5.73
C PRO A 144 13.34 -5.90 5.46
N LEU A 145 13.70 -6.22 4.22
CA LEU A 145 15.09 -6.47 3.82
C LEU A 145 15.86 -5.16 3.56
N GLY A 146 15.31 -4.30 2.68
CA GLY A 146 16.01 -3.14 2.15
C GLY A 146 15.94 -1.89 3.02
N MET A 147 14.95 -1.79 3.90
CA MET A 147 14.74 -0.63 4.75
C MET A 147 14.97 -0.97 6.22
N SER A 148 14.10 -1.75 6.86
CA SER A 148 14.13 -1.96 8.30
C SER A 148 15.42 -2.65 8.78
N PHE A 149 15.83 -3.73 8.11
CA PHE A 149 17.09 -4.43 8.42
C PHE A 149 18.32 -3.55 8.16
N ALA A 150 18.38 -2.92 6.97
CA ALA A 150 19.50 -2.06 6.63
C ALA A 150 19.68 -0.90 7.62
N GLN A 151 18.57 -0.27 7.99
CA GLN A 151 18.58 0.89 8.89
C GLN A 151 19.02 0.53 10.31
N ILE A 152 18.53 -0.57 10.88
CA ILE A 152 18.97 -0.98 12.22
C ILE A 152 20.44 -1.43 12.24
N LEU A 153 20.89 -2.09 11.17
CA LEU A 153 22.28 -2.46 11.01
C LEU A 153 23.18 -1.22 10.93
N LEU A 154 22.78 -0.20 10.15
CA LEU A 154 23.50 1.05 10.02
C LEU A 154 23.49 1.84 11.35
N LEU A 155 22.36 1.84 12.07
CA LEU A 155 22.27 2.45 13.39
C LEU A 155 23.24 1.78 14.38
N TRP A 156 23.29 0.45 14.37
CA TRP A 156 24.20 -0.34 15.19
C TRP A 156 25.68 -0.09 14.84
N LEU A 157 26.00 -0.06 13.54
CA LEU A 157 27.37 0.21 13.06
C LEU A 157 27.81 1.63 13.42
N GLY A 158 26.93 2.62 13.32
CA GLY A 158 27.20 3.99 13.74
C GLY A 158 27.52 4.09 15.25
N LEU A 159 26.70 3.43 16.09
CA LEU A 159 26.96 3.36 17.54
C LEU A 159 28.24 2.59 17.86
N ARG A 160 28.57 1.56 17.09
CA ARG A 160 29.83 0.83 17.22
C ARG A 160 31.01 1.66 16.82
N TRP A 161 30.92 2.41 15.70
CA TRP A 161 31.94 3.34 15.29
C TRP A 161 32.21 4.40 16.38
N TRP A 162 31.19 5.00 16.94
CA TRP A 162 31.31 6.00 17.99
C TRP A 162 32.09 5.45 19.18
N GLU A 163 31.69 4.29 19.70
CA GLU A 163 32.39 3.66 20.85
C GLU A 163 33.85 3.27 20.56
N GLU A 164 34.15 2.74 19.36
CA GLU A 164 35.50 2.39 18.96
C GLU A 164 36.36 3.64 18.72
N HIS A 165 35.78 4.69 18.15
CA HIS A 165 36.47 5.91 17.76
C HIS A 165 36.89 6.72 19.00
N GLU A 166 36.07 6.75 20.05
CA GLU A 166 36.42 7.38 21.34
C GLU A 166 37.66 6.69 21.99
N ARG A 167 37.81 5.41 21.79
CA ARG A 167 38.97 4.66 22.30
C ARG A 167 40.19 4.78 21.39
N ARG A 168 39.98 4.71 20.09
CA ARG A 168 41.01 4.75 19.05
C ARG A 168 40.45 5.23 17.73
N PRO A 169 40.96 6.32 17.15
CA PRO A 169 40.43 6.81 15.85
C PRO A 169 40.41 5.72 14.79
N THR A 170 39.23 5.35 14.34
CA THR A 170 38.98 4.32 13.35
C THR A 170 37.99 4.78 12.27
N ALA A 171 38.14 4.27 11.06
CA ALA A 171 37.23 4.49 9.94
C ALA A 171 36.48 3.20 9.49
N GLY A 172 36.89 2.04 9.99
CA GLY A 172 36.37 0.73 9.52
C GLY A 172 34.85 0.62 9.56
N PRO A 173 34.17 0.84 10.71
CA PRO A 173 32.74 0.75 10.78
C PRO A 173 32.00 1.75 9.88
N LEU A 174 32.54 2.98 9.67
CA LEU A 174 31.94 3.96 8.73
C LEU A 174 32.08 3.51 7.27
N LEU A 175 33.21 2.91 6.90
CA LEU A 175 33.40 2.33 5.58
C LEU A 175 32.39 1.20 5.35
N LEU A 176 32.13 0.38 6.38
CA LEU A 176 31.08 -0.63 6.31
C LEU A 176 29.69 0.00 6.21
N CYS A 177 29.42 1.12 6.90
CA CYS A 177 28.18 1.88 6.73
C CYS A 177 28.00 2.35 5.29
N VAL A 178 29.06 2.87 4.66
CA VAL A 178 29.01 3.28 3.24
C VAL A 178 28.62 2.08 2.37
N TYR A 179 29.31 0.94 2.50
CA TYR A 179 29.03 -0.24 1.70
C TYR A 179 27.59 -0.74 1.90
N VAL A 180 27.16 -0.96 3.15
CA VAL A 180 25.81 -1.46 3.48
C VAL A 180 24.74 -0.52 2.94
N MET A 181 24.88 0.78 3.13
CA MET A 181 23.93 1.76 2.67
C MET A 181 23.79 1.75 1.14
N TRP A 182 24.91 1.73 0.42
CA TRP A 182 24.91 1.76 -1.04
C TRP A 182 24.50 0.44 -1.70
N VAL A 183 24.77 -0.70 -1.08
CA VAL A 183 24.28 -1.98 -1.59
C VAL A 183 22.80 -2.17 -1.33
N CYS A 184 22.29 -1.73 -0.17
CA CYS A 184 20.87 -1.84 0.18
C CYS A 184 19.94 -0.91 -0.63
N VAL A 185 20.47 0.14 -1.26
CA VAL A 185 19.71 0.94 -2.26
C VAL A 185 19.26 0.08 -3.43
N GLY A 186 20.01 -0.95 -3.80
CA GLY A 186 19.57 -1.95 -4.79
C GLY A 186 18.39 -2.83 -4.34
N ILE A 187 17.94 -2.67 -3.09
CA ILE A 187 16.71 -3.29 -2.56
C ILE A 187 15.65 -2.21 -2.36
N HIS A 188 15.97 -1.13 -1.62
CA HIS A 188 15.00 -0.07 -1.35
C HIS A 188 15.70 1.27 -1.03
N LEU A 189 15.23 2.35 -1.65
CA LEU A 189 15.75 3.71 -1.44
C LEU A 189 15.71 4.17 0.02
N GLY A 190 14.80 3.64 0.83
CA GLY A 190 14.67 3.93 2.26
C GLY A 190 15.92 3.65 3.10
N ALA A 191 16.83 2.78 2.64
CA ALA A 191 18.14 2.61 3.26
C ALA A 191 18.94 3.93 3.34
N GLY A 192 18.75 4.80 2.34
CA GLY A 192 19.39 6.10 2.24
C GLY A 192 18.96 7.11 3.32
N MET A 193 17.80 6.91 3.95
CA MET A 193 17.37 7.78 5.07
C MET A 193 18.38 7.78 6.22
N MET A 194 19.17 6.71 6.38
CA MET A 194 20.22 6.65 7.41
C MET A 194 21.41 7.57 7.14
N ALA A 195 21.52 8.16 5.95
CA ALA A 195 22.60 9.10 5.64
C ALA A 195 22.57 10.32 6.56
N LEU A 196 21.40 10.91 6.80
CA LEU A 196 21.25 12.08 7.68
C LEU A 196 21.62 11.76 9.14
N PRO A 197 21.09 10.71 9.78
CA PRO A 197 21.52 10.29 11.11
C PRO A 197 23.03 10.05 11.22
N LEU A 198 23.62 9.37 10.24
CA LEU A 198 25.08 9.14 10.23
C LEU A 198 25.87 10.44 10.12
N ILE A 199 25.44 11.38 9.26
CA ILE A 199 26.06 12.72 9.18
C ILE A 199 25.99 13.42 10.52
N VAL A 200 24.82 13.42 11.18
CA VAL A 200 24.61 14.04 12.49
C VAL A 200 25.54 13.42 13.53
N LEU A 201 25.56 12.10 13.63
CA LEU A 201 26.44 11.40 14.58
C LEU A 201 27.91 11.73 14.34
N VAL A 202 28.36 11.57 13.10
CA VAL A 202 29.80 11.75 12.77
C VAL A 202 30.22 13.21 12.94
N ALA A 203 29.37 14.18 12.59
CA ALA A 203 29.67 15.59 12.76
C ALA A 203 29.78 16.03 14.23
N ILE A 204 29.02 15.41 15.12
CA ILE A 204 29.08 15.67 16.56
C ILE A 204 30.35 15.05 17.18
N VAL A 205 30.70 13.84 16.77
CA VAL A 205 31.81 13.07 17.36
C VAL A 205 33.15 13.51 16.77
N ASP A 206 33.27 13.63 15.45
CA ASP A 206 34.50 14.02 14.75
C ASP A 206 34.21 14.76 13.44
N ARG A 207 34.41 16.09 13.44
CA ARG A 207 34.19 16.92 12.25
C ARG A 207 35.12 16.59 11.07
N ARG A 208 36.30 16.03 11.33
CA ARG A 208 37.22 15.61 10.25
C ARG A 208 36.73 14.36 9.58
N ALA A 209 36.26 13.39 10.36
CA ALA A 209 35.58 12.22 9.83
C ALA A 209 34.33 12.61 9.06
N ALA A 210 33.53 13.57 9.56
CA ALA A 210 32.35 14.07 8.85
C ALA A 210 32.69 14.61 7.45
N ALA A 211 33.77 15.39 7.33
CA ALA A 211 34.23 15.91 6.04
C ALA A 211 34.67 14.79 5.08
N LEU A 212 35.37 13.76 5.58
CA LEU A 212 35.82 12.61 4.79
C LEU A 212 34.66 11.76 4.26
N PHE A 213 33.60 11.59 5.07
CA PHE A 213 32.44 10.78 4.71
C PHE A 213 31.28 11.61 4.14
N ALA A 214 31.46 12.97 4.00
CA ALA A 214 30.41 13.82 3.42
C ALA A 214 30.00 13.36 2.01
N MET A 215 30.98 13.04 1.14
CA MET A 215 30.69 12.65 -0.23
C MET A 215 29.77 11.42 -0.30
N PRO A 216 30.05 10.24 0.26
CA PRO A 216 29.17 9.09 0.15
C PRO A 216 27.82 9.27 0.87
N PHE A 217 27.76 10.03 1.97
CA PHE A 217 26.50 10.20 2.72
C PHE A 217 25.62 11.30 2.12
N VAL A 218 26.17 12.43 1.69
CA VAL A 218 25.38 13.50 1.06
C VAL A 218 24.90 13.08 -0.33
N THR A 219 25.75 12.39 -1.11
CA THR A 219 25.34 11.85 -2.42
C THR A 219 24.17 10.88 -2.28
N MET A 220 24.11 10.09 -1.21
CA MET A 220 23.01 9.18 -0.94
C MET A 220 21.64 9.88 -0.85
N LEU A 221 21.60 11.10 -0.30
CA LEU A 221 20.36 11.87 -0.16
C LEU A 221 19.77 12.34 -1.50
N VAL A 222 20.60 12.35 -2.55
CA VAL A 222 20.19 12.78 -3.89
C VAL A 222 20.02 11.61 -4.87
N VAL A 223 20.29 10.36 -4.48
CA VAL A 223 20.06 9.17 -5.31
C VAL A 223 18.65 9.14 -5.91
N PRO A 224 17.56 9.48 -5.19
CA PRO A 224 16.21 9.46 -5.75
C PRO A 224 15.97 10.49 -6.87
N LYS A 225 16.94 11.38 -7.14
CA LYS A 225 16.91 12.36 -8.23
C LYS A 225 17.62 11.87 -9.50
N GLY A 226 17.98 10.59 -9.56
CA GLY A 226 18.57 9.95 -10.72
C GLY A 226 20.11 10.05 -10.82
N LEU A 227 20.63 9.38 -11.85
CA LEU A 227 22.07 9.23 -12.05
C LEU A 227 22.78 10.56 -12.33
N GLN A 228 22.13 11.46 -13.04
CA GLN A 228 22.72 12.77 -13.39
C GLN A 228 22.98 13.62 -12.15
N VAL A 229 21.97 13.77 -11.27
CA VAL A 229 22.09 14.54 -10.03
C VAL A 229 23.09 13.88 -9.08
N MET A 230 23.07 12.53 -9.01
CA MET A 230 24.03 11.77 -8.22
C MET A 230 25.48 12.00 -8.71
N ALA A 231 25.71 11.91 -10.01
CA ALA A 231 27.04 12.15 -10.61
C ALA A 231 27.51 13.59 -10.34
N GLY A 232 26.62 14.57 -10.52
CA GLY A 232 26.88 15.96 -10.20
C GLY A 232 27.27 16.17 -8.74
N ALA A 233 26.58 15.54 -7.80
CA ALA A 233 26.90 15.62 -6.37
C ALA A 233 28.27 15.00 -6.06
N VAL A 234 28.59 13.82 -6.61
CA VAL A 234 29.93 13.19 -6.48
C VAL A 234 31.02 14.12 -6.99
N ILE A 235 30.84 14.68 -8.16
CA ILE A 235 31.81 15.57 -8.80
C ILE A 235 32.03 16.84 -7.94
N LEU A 236 30.95 17.52 -7.54
CA LEU A 236 31.04 18.76 -6.75
C LEU A 236 31.67 18.54 -5.38
N LEU A 237 31.22 17.50 -4.65
CA LEU A 237 31.75 17.21 -3.32
C LEU A 237 33.22 16.76 -3.36
N SER A 238 33.58 15.94 -4.37
CA SER A 238 34.97 15.54 -4.60
C SER A 238 35.85 16.74 -4.93
N THR A 239 35.38 17.62 -5.83
CA THR A 239 36.12 18.83 -6.24
C THR A 239 36.36 19.76 -5.04
N ALA A 240 35.33 19.99 -4.21
CA ALA A 240 35.47 20.80 -2.99
C ALA A 240 36.51 20.20 -2.02
N LEU A 241 36.49 18.88 -1.86
CA LEU A 241 37.44 18.19 -1.00
C LEU A 241 38.86 18.22 -1.58
N PHE A 242 39.03 18.08 -2.89
CA PHE A 242 40.34 18.19 -3.55
C PHE A 242 40.90 19.58 -3.48
N LEU A 243 40.07 20.62 -3.58
CA LEU A 243 40.48 22.02 -3.34
C LEU A 243 41.04 22.20 -1.93
N TYR A 244 40.32 21.68 -0.92
CA TYR A 244 40.77 21.72 0.44
C TYR A 244 42.16 21.08 0.62
N TYR A 245 42.39 19.88 0.03
CA TYR A 245 43.69 19.21 0.11
C TYR A 245 44.78 19.87 -0.76
N THR A 246 44.38 20.59 -1.82
CA THR A 246 45.32 21.41 -2.62
C THR A 246 45.84 22.57 -1.83
N LEU A 247 44.98 23.26 -1.08
CA LEU A 247 45.38 24.35 -0.16
C LEU A 247 46.31 23.86 0.95
N GLN A 248 46.23 22.57 1.30
CA GLN A 248 47.20 21.92 2.23
C GLN A 248 48.48 21.41 1.55
N GLY A 249 48.68 21.65 0.27
CA GLY A 249 49.83 21.16 -0.48
C GLY A 249 49.89 19.63 -0.74
N LYS A 250 48.77 18.90 -0.46
CA LYS A 250 48.68 17.44 -0.64
C LYS A 250 48.37 17.05 -2.07
N ILE A 251 47.74 17.94 -2.84
CA ILE A 251 47.44 17.77 -4.29
C ILE A 251 48.13 18.90 -5.06
N ASN A 252 48.70 18.57 -6.22
CA ASN A 252 49.33 19.57 -7.11
C ASN A 252 48.22 20.49 -7.70
N ARG A 253 48.45 21.81 -7.67
CA ARG A 253 47.54 22.84 -8.17
C ARG A 253 47.08 22.59 -9.63
N TRP A 254 47.98 22.10 -10.49
CA TRP A 254 47.67 21.83 -11.88
C TRP A 254 46.75 20.61 -12.05
N VAL A 255 46.92 19.58 -11.19
CA VAL A 255 45.99 18.43 -11.14
C VAL A 255 44.61 18.90 -10.66
N MET A 256 44.58 19.83 -9.69
CA MET A 256 43.33 20.41 -9.26
C MET A 256 42.60 21.19 -10.37
N VAL A 257 43.37 22.03 -11.14
CA VAL A 257 42.82 22.77 -12.29
C VAL A 257 42.29 21.79 -13.33
N ALA A 258 43.05 20.76 -13.70
CA ALA A 258 42.63 19.75 -14.66
C ALA A 258 41.38 18.97 -14.18
N SER A 259 41.34 18.64 -12.86
CA SER A 259 40.15 18.02 -12.25
C SER A 259 38.94 18.93 -12.28
N ALA A 260 39.11 20.22 -11.95
CA ALA A 260 38.01 21.18 -12.00
C ALA A 260 37.45 21.40 -13.43
N VAL A 261 38.33 21.45 -14.43
CA VAL A 261 37.92 21.51 -15.84
C VAL A 261 37.18 20.22 -16.27
N GLY A 262 37.73 19.05 -15.94
CA GLY A 262 37.06 17.78 -16.21
C GLY A 262 35.72 17.65 -15.47
N ALA A 263 35.64 18.13 -14.23
CA ALA A 263 34.41 18.23 -13.46
C ALA A 263 33.36 19.14 -14.14
N ALA A 264 33.79 20.33 -14.63
CA ALA A 264 32.90 21.24 -15.34
C ALA A 264 32.36 20.63 -16.65
N ILE A 265 33.22 19.90 -17.39
CA ILE A 265 32.81 19.18 -18.60
C ILE A 265 31.81 18.07 -18.25
N GLY A 266 32.08 17.30 -17.17
CA GLY A 266 31.23 16.22 -16.73
C GLY A 266 29.84 16.72 -16.24
N VAL A 267 29.81 17.83 -15.50
CA VAL A 267 28.56 18.47 -15.07
C VAL A 267 27.79 19.01 -16.28
N LYS A 268 28.47 19.70 -17.21
CA LYS A 268 27.81 20.17 -18.44
C LYS A 268 27.17 19.00 -19.21
N ALA A 269 27.92 17.96 -19.44
CA ALA A 269 27.42 16.78 -20.16
C ALA A 269 26.26 16.06 -19.41
N ALA A 270 26.30 16.03 -18.08
CA ALA A 270 25.25 15.41 -17.31
C ALA A 270 23.92 16.19 -17.29
N PHE A 271 23.98 17.54 -17.37
CA PHE A 271 22.79 18.38 -17.15
C PHE A 271 22.30 19.14 -18.39
N TYR A 272 23.15 19.27 -19.43
CA TYR A 272 22.84 20.13 -20.58
C TYR A 272 22.93 19.41 -21.92
N ASP A 273 23.54 18.24 -22.02
CA ASP A 273 23.64 17.49 -23.26
C ASP A 273 22.65 16.31 -23.22
N GLU A 274 21.74 16.23 -24.19
CA GLU A 274 20.81 15.10 -24.37
C GLU A 274 21.56 13.77 -24.64
N THR A 275 22.81 13.87 -25.06
CA THR A 275 23.69 12.71 -25.30
C THR A 275 24.83 12.66 -24.28
N PHE A 276 24.60 11.98 -23.16
CA PHE A 276 25.70 11.60 -22.26
C PHE A 276 26.59 10.57 -22.97
N THR A 277 27.67 11.04 -23.58
CA THR A 277 28.59 10.18 -24.32
C THR A 277 29.52 9.42 -23.37
N ALA A 278 30.01 8.24 -23.80
CA ALA A 278 31.02 7.49 -23.07
C ALA A 278 32.29 8.32 -22.78
N HIS A 279 32.63 9.27 -23.66
CA HIS A 279 33.75 10.18 -23.50
C HIS A 279 33.56 11.16 -22.35
N SER A 280 32.40 11.80 -22.23
CA SER A 280 32.11 12.73 -21.14
C SER A 280 32.03 12.00 -19.79
N ALA A 281 31.51 10.78 -19.77
CA ALA A 281 31.51 9.92 -18.58
C ALA A 281 32.96 9.57 -18.16
N LEU A 282 33.83 9.24 -19.11
CA LEU A 282 35.24 8.93 -18.83
C LEU A 282 36.00 10.15 -18.30
N VAL A 283 35.78 11.35 -18.89
CA VAL A 283 36.38 12.59 -18.40
C VAL A 283 35.89 12.94 -16.99
N ALA A 284 34.61 12.82 -16.72
CA ALA A 284 34.03 13.03 -15.41
C ALA A 284 34.60 12.04 -14.37
N PHE A 285 34.67 10.76 -14.70
CA PHE A 285 35.27 9.73 -13.88
C PHE A 285 36.76 10.00 -13.60
N ALA A 286 37.54 10.31 -14.63
CA ALA A 286 38.95 10.62 -14.51
C ALA A 286 39.20 11.85 -13.60
N SER A 287 38.34 12.88 -13.70
CA SER A 287 38.41 14.09 -12.86
C SER A 287 38.27 13.84 -11.36
N VAL A 288 37.62 12.74 -10.99
CA VAL A 288 37.46 12.30 -9.58
C VAL A 288 38.56 11.30 -9.20
N VAL A 289 38.80 10.29 -10.04
CA VAL A 289 39.66 9.15 -9.70
C VAL A 289 41.16 9.56 -9.67
N ILE A 290 41.61 10.42 -10.60
CA ILE A 290 43.02 10.80 -10.67
C ILE A 290 43.48 11.58 -9.39
N PRO A 291 42.82 12.67 -8.99
CA PRO A 291 43.20 13.34 -7.75
C PRO A 291 43.03 12.47 -6.51
N MET A 292 42.02 11.62 -6.49
CA MET A 292 41.75 10.68 -5.40
C MET A 292 42.91 9.66 -5.25
N THR A 293 43.36 9.08 -6.35
CA THR A 293 44.48 8.13 -6.33
C THR A 293 45.79 8.82 -5.90
N MET A 294 46.03 10.05 -6.35
CA MET A 294 47.17 10.82 -5.91
C MET A 294 47.12 11.14 -4.41
N LEU A 295 45.97 11.52 -3.90
CA LEU A 295 45.75 11.78 -2.48
C LEU A 295 45.90 10.50 -1.65
N ALA A 296 45.40 9.36 -2.16
CA ALA A 296 45.52 8.05 -1.51
C ALA A 296 46.96 7.57 -1.35
N ARG A 297 47.82 7.90 -2.32
CA ARG A 297 49.27 7.61 -2.22
C ARG A 297 50.00 8.46 -1.17
N ARG A 298 49.47 9.64 -0.85
CA ARG A 298 50.15 10.64 -0.01
C ARG A 298 49.60 10.77 1.41
N SER A 299 48.39 10.30 1.68
CA SER A 299 47.75 10.46 2.99
C SER A 299 46.86 9.28 3.39
N ARG A 300 46.70 9.09 4.72
CA ARG A 300 45.78 8.11 5.30
C ARG A 300 44.33 8.49 4.96
N GLU A 301 43.98 9.78 5.04
CA GLU A 301 42.66 10.31 4.72
C GLU A 301 42.31 10.04 3.25
N GLY A 302 43.29 10.24 2.34
CA GLY A 302 43.08 9.92 0.94
C GLY A 302 42.81 8.43 0.67
N ARG A 303 43.46 7.55 1.39
CA ARG A 303 43.16 6.11 1.31
C ARG A 303 41.74 5.78 1.81
N ILE A 304 41.31 6.40 2.91
CA ILE A 304 39.95 6.22 3.44
C ILE A 304 38.94 6.74 2.42
N LEU A 305 39.14 7.91 1.85
CA LEU A 305 38.25 8.51 0.83
C LEU A 305 38.15 7.64 -0.42
N ALA A 306 39.32 7.16 -0.93
CA ALA A 306 39.34 6.28 -2.12
C ALA A 306 38.62 4.95 -1.85
N LEU A 307 38.80 4.40 -0.65
CA LEU A 307 38.11 3.18 -0.27
C LEU A 307 36.59 3.41 -0.08
N ALA A 308 36.18 4.55 0.49
CA ALA A 308 34.77 4.90 0.62
C ALA A 308 34.12 5.07 -0.76
N PHE A 309 34.77 5.74 -1.70
CA PHE A 309 34.32 5.87 -3.09
C PHE A 309 34.22 4.50 -3.79
N PHE A 310 35.23 3.66 -3.63
CA PHE A 310 35.21 2.30 -4.19
C PHE A 310 34.06 1.47 -3.64
N LEU A 311 33.86 1.48 -2.31
CA LEU A 311 32.74 0.76 -1.67
C LEU A 311 31.37 1.30 -2.06
N MET A 312 31.25 2.60 -2.28
CA MET A 312 30.05 3.23 -2.85
C MET A 312 29.78 2.68 -4.26
N ALA A 313 30.80 2.69 -5.12
CA ALA A 313 30.67 2.20 -6.50
C ALA A 313 30.33 0.70 -6.54
N VAL A 314 31.02 -0.12 -5.72
CA VAL A 314 30.71 -1.56 -5.62
C VAL A 314 29.30 -1.81 -5.09
N GLY A 315 28.89 -1.06 -4.06
CA GLY A 315 27.51 -1.19 -3.54
C GLY A 315 26.43 -0.85 -4.60
N TYR A 316 26.66 0.23 -5.35
CA TYR A 316 25.73 0.66 -6.39
C TYR A 316 25.77 -0.19 -7.66
N SER A 317 26.84 -0.98 -7.91
CA SER A 317 27.02 -1.78 -9.10
C SER A 317 25.93 -2.85 -9.32
N THR A 318 25.16 -3.18 -8.28
CA THR A 318 24.00 -4.06 -8.40
C THR A 318 22.97 -3.55 -9.42
N HIS A 319 22.90 -2.23 -9.65
CA HIS A 319 22.02 -1.63 -10.66
C HIS A 319 22.43 -1.96 -12.11
N ALA A 320 23.65 -2.46 -12.35
CA ALA A 320 24.05 -2.98 -13.66
C ALA A 320 23.19 -4.18 -14.11
N TYR A 321 22.53 -4.86 -13.17
CA TYR A 321 21.54 -5.90 -13.47
C TYR A 321 20.44 -5.38 -14.42
N LEU A 322 19.95 -4.17 -14.20
CA LEU A 322 18.80 -3.60 -14.92
C LEU A 322 19.03 -3.56 -16.45
N PRO A 323 20.06 -2.87 -17.00
CA PRO A 323 20.27 -2.83 -18.43
C PRO A 323 20.71 -4.20 -19.01
N ILE A 324 21.46 -4.99 -18.24
CA ILE A 324 21.88 -6.33 -18.67
C ILE A 324 20.67 -7.24 -18.84
N ARG A 325 19.72 -7.16 -17.91
CA ARG A 325 18.52 -8.01 -17.95
C ARG A 325 17.47 -7.50 -18.93
N ALA A 326 17.27 -6.20 -19.03
CA ALA A 326 16.37 -5.60 -20.01
C ALA A 326 16.72 -6.00 -21.44
N ALA A 327 18.02 -6.01 -21.77
CA ALA A 327 18.49 -6.45 -23.09
C ALA A 327 18.20 -7.94 -23.42
N GLN A 328 17.70 -8.72 -22.46
CA GLN A 328 17.29 -10.13 -22.66
C GLN A 328 15.77 -10.29 -22.74
N HIS A 329 15.01 -9.19 -22.76
CA HIS A 329 13.55 -9.15 -22.89
C HIS A 329 12.82 -10.12 -21.93
N PRO A 330 12.96 -9.98 -20.60
CA PRO A 330 12.21 -10.80 -19.67
C PRO A 330 10.72 -10.48 -19.77
N ALA A 331 9.84 -11.44 -19.47
CA ALA A 331 8.39 -11.29 -19.58
C ALA A 331 7.85 -10.11 -18.75
N ILE A 332 8.45 -9.83 -17.58
CA ILE A 332 8.19 -8.62 -16.79
C ILE A 332 9.44 -7.73 -16.90
N ASN A 333 9.31 -6.60 -17.61
CA ASN A 333 10.41 -5.69 -17.94
C ASN A 333 9.93 -4.24 -17.82
N GLU A 334 9.62 -3.81 -16.58
CA GLU A 334 9.09 -2.45 -16.37
C GLU A 334 10.13 -1.37 -16.69
N GLY A 335 9.67 -0.37 -17.43
CA GLY A 335 10.49 0.75 -17.88
C GLY A 335 11.49 0.40 -18.96
N ASP A 336 11.67 -0.88 -19.32
CA ASP A 336 12.64 -1.38 -20.29
C ASP A 336 14.00 -0.64 -20.24
N PRO A 337 14.78 -0.74 -19.17
CA PRO A 337 16.01 0.04 -18.99
C PRO A 337 17.18 -0.45 -19.87
N SER A 338 16.89 -0.86 -21.11
CA SER A 338 17.87 -1.32 -22.09
C SER A 338 18.75 -0.20 -22.66
N THR A 339 18.26 1.04 -22.59
CA THR A 339 19.01 2.23 -23.01
C THR A 339 19.35 3.13 -21.84
N TRP A 340 20.35 4.01 -21.99
CA TRP A 340 20.74 4.96 -20.94
C TRP A 340 19.58 5.90 -20.53
N ALA A 341 18.81 6.40 -21.49
CA ALA A 341 17.68 7.28 -21.25
C ALA A 341 16.60 6.56 -20.42
N ARG A 342 16.20 5.36 -20.81
CA ARG A 342 15.21 4.53 -20.09
C ARG A 342 15.70 4.09 -18.71
N LEU A 343 16.99 3.72 -18.58
CA LEU A 343 17.57 3.43 -17.28
C LEU A 343 17.47 4.64 -16.34
N ASN A 344 17.80 5.83 -16.83
CA ASN A 344 17.68 7.04 -16.01
C ASN A 344 16.23 7.37 -15.67
N ALA A 345 15.31 7.24 -16.61
CA ALA A 345 13.87 7.42 -16.39
C ALA A 345 13.32 6.46 -15.33
N LEU A 346 13.74 5.19 -15.35
CA LEU A 346 13.38 4.18 -14.34
C LEU A 346 13.91 4.58 -12.95
N LEU A 347 15.19 4.97 -12.85
CA LEU A 347 15.80 5.33 -11.57
C LEU A 347 15.27 6.66 -11.00
N GLU A 348 14.88 7.60 -11.85
CA GLU A 348 14.17 8.83 -11.48
C GLU A 348 12.69 8.62 -11.19
N ARG A 349 12.15 7.43 -11.48
CA ARG A 349 10.74 7.09 -11.29
C ARG A 349 9.81 8.01 -12.10
N GLN A 350 10.20 8.39 -13.34
CA GLN A 350 9.48 9.37 -14.16
C GLN A 350 8.03 8.97 -14.45
N GLN A 351 7.71 7.66 -14.55
CA GLN A 351 6.34 7.19 -14.75
C GLN A 351 5.34 7.60 -13.64
N TYR A 352 5.83 7.95 -12.43
CA TYR A 352 5.00 8.46 -11.34
C TYR A 352 4.92 9.99 -11.30
N GLY A 353 5.46 10.64 -12.31
CA GLY A 353 5.58 12.10 -12.38
C GLY A 353 6.72 12.67 -11.52
N GLN A 354 7.01 13.95 -11.73
CA GLN A 354 8.06 14.63 -10.98
C GLN A 354 7.64 14.86 -9.52
N MET A 355 8.51 14.46 -8.60
CA MET A 355 8.29 14.74 -7.20
C MET A 355 8.61 16.20 -6.87
N HIS A 356 7.60 16.95 -6.49
CA HIS A 356 7.70 18.33 -6.05
C HIS A 356 7.45 18.44 -4.54
N PHE A 357 8.35 19.14 -3.84
CA PHE A 357 8.11 19.45 -2.41
C PHE A 357 7.05 20.54 -2.25
N PHE A 358 6.94 21.45 -3.20
CA PHE A 358 5.99 22.55 -3.24
C PHE A 358 5.51 22.77 -4.69
N PRO A 359 4.23 23.17 -4.91
CA PRO A 359 3.21 23.32 -3.88
C PRO A 359 2.83 21.99 -3.23
N ARG A 360 2.26 22.05 -2.01
CA ARG A 360 1.76 20.84 -1.33
C ARG A 360 0.49 20.31 -2.01
N ARG A 361 0.41 19.00 -2.25
CA ARG A 361 -0.75 18.31 -2.85
C ARG A 361 -1.96 18.27 -1.91
N ALA A 362 -1.71 18.28 -0.60
CA ALA A 362 -2.72 18.44 0.45
C ALA A 362 -2.22 19.32 1.58
N SER A 363 -3.10 19.86 2.42
CA SER A 363 -2.71 20.68 3.55
C SER A 363 -1.85 19.89 4.56
N TRP A 364 -0.95 20.59 5.29
CA TRP A 364 -0.14 19.97 6.34
C TRP A 364 -0.98 19.25 7.39
N GLY A 365 -2.14 19.81 7.74
CA GLY A 365 -3.07 19.19 8.70
C GLY A 365 -3.57 17.84 8.20
N VAL A 366 -3.96 17.74 6.93
CA VAL A 366 -4.38 16.47 6.30
C VAL A 366 -3.22 15.47 6.28
N GLN A 367 -2.05 15.87 5.80
CA GLN A 367 -0.90 14.97 5.69
C GLN A 367 -0.41 14.46 7.04
N LEU A 368 -0.40 15.31 8.08
CA LEU A 368 -0.02 14.90 9.44
C LEU A 368 -1.08 14.05 10.12
N HIS A 369 -2.37 14.39 9.96
CA HIS A 369 -3.44 13.71 10.68
C HIS A 369 -3.91 12.44 9.96
N LYS A 370 -4.21 12.53 8.64
CA LYS A 370 -4.75 11.43 7.85
C LYS A 370 -3.67 10.43 7.44
N GLU A 371 -2.49 10.94 7.00
CA GLU A 371 -1.45 10.08 6.44
C GLU A 371 -0.37 9.63 7.43
N PHE A 372 -0.23 10.28 8.60
CA PHE A 372 0.74 9.84 9.59
C PHE A 372 0.09 9.45 10.92
N TRP A 373 -0.65 10.38 11.57
CA TRP A 373 -1.17 10.14 12.90
C TRP A 373 -2.18 8.99 12.97
N ARG A 374 -3.02 8.84 11.94
CA ARG A 374 -3.95 7.71 11.79
C ARG A 374 -3.20 6.38 11.83
N TYR A 375 -2.12 6.26 11.07
CA TYR A 375 -1.31 5.05 11.04
C TYR A 375 -0.50 4.84 12.32
N PHE A 376 0.10 5.90 12.85
CA PHE A 376 0.90 5.82 14.07
C PHE A 376 0.11 5.27 15.27
N ARG A 377 -1.11 5.75 15.51
CA ARG A 377 -1.95 5.28 16.60
C ARG A 377 -2.43 3.82 16.44
N ARG A 378 -2.45 3.29 15.22
CA ARG A 378 -2.85 1.92 14.90
C ARG A 378 -1.75 0.90 15.21
N GLN A 379 -0.49 1.33 15.37
CA GLN A 379 0.63 0.43 15.55
C GLN A 379 0.58 -0.41 16.83
N TRP A 380 0.00 0.12 17.91
CA TRP A 380 0.01 -0.55 19.23
C TRP A 380 -1.38 -0.50 19.88
N PRO A 381 -2.40 -1.15 19.31
CA PRO A 381 -3.72 -1.20 19.91
C PRO A 381 -3.69 -2.12 21.14
N LEU A 382 -3.72 -1.56 22.35
CA LEU A 382 -3.78 -2.33 23.58
C LEU A 382 -5.17 -2.91 23.86
N PHE A 383 -6.20 -2.46 23.13
CA PHE A 383 -7.57 -2.92 23.22
C PHE A 383 -8.15 -3.09 21.81
N PRO A 384 -9.05 -4.07 21.59
CA PRO A 384 -9.75 -4.21 20.33
C PRO A 384 -10.45 -2.90 19.94
N SER A 385 -10.23 -2.43 18.72
CA SER A 385 -10.68 -1.13 18.22
C SER A 385 -12.20 -0.89 18.33
N GLY A 386 -13.02 -1.93 18.24
CA GLY A 386 -14.47 -1.80 18.24
C GLY A 386 -15.11 -1.35 19.57
N GLY A 387 -14.46 -1.52 20.72
CA GLY A 387 -15.03 -1.16 22.02
C GLY A 387 -14.83 0.31 22.40
N ILE A 388 -13.62 0.83 22.18
CA ILE A 388 -13.25 2.20 22.58
C ILE A 388 -13.68 3.22 21.51
N ASP A 389 -13.57 2.87 20.23
CA ASP A 389 -14.03 3.74 19.13
C ASP A 389 -15.57 3.87 19.15
N ALA A 390 -16.28 2.79 19.44
CA ALA A 390 -17.73 2.82 19.63
C ALA A 390 -18.15 3.60 20.91
N TRP A 391 -17.33 3.56 21.98
CA TRP A 391 -17.53 4.41 23.16
C TRP A 391 -17.26 5.87 22.83
N GLY A 392 -16.17 6.18 22.12
CA GLY A 392 -15.83 7.50 21.64
C GLY A 392 -16.88 8.11 20.73
N ALA A 393 -17.40 7.34 19.78
CA ALA A 393 -18.48 7.75 18.89
C ALA A 393 -19.77 8.06 19.65
N ARG A 394 -20.13 7.24 20.64
CA ARG A 394 -21.29 7.49 21.52
C ARG A 394 -21.14 8.75 22.37
N MET A 395 -19.94 9.02 22.88
CA MET A 395 -19.64 10.24 23.64
C MET A 395 -19.64 11.49 22.76
N ALA A 396 -19.17 11.38 21.52
CA ALA A 396 -19.21 12.48 20.54
C ALA A 396 -20.65 12.81 20.10
N ALA A 397 -21.50 11.79 19.94
CA ALA A 397 -22.91 11.97 19.58
C ALA A 397 -23.74 12.71 20.66
N GLY A 398 -23.28 12.74 21.92
CA GLY A 398 -23.90 13.46 23.02
C GLY A 398 -23.74 15.02 23.00
N GLY A 399 -23.11 15.58 21.96
CA GLY A 399 -22.99 17.04 21.77
C GLY A 399 -22.04 17.78 22.74
N ASN A 400 -21.40 17.08 23.66
CA ASN A 400 -20.46 17.69 24.60
C ASN A 400 -19.04 17.72 23.97
N TRP A 401 -18.58 18.91 23.57
CA TRP A 401 -17.28 19.12 22.94
C TRP A 401 -16.08 18.63 23.75
N LEU A 402 -16.18 18.69 25.09
CA LEU A 402 -15.11 18.21 25.98
C LEU A 402 -15.03 16.67 25.95
N LEU A 403 -16.19 16.01 26.02
CA LEU A 403 -16.28 14.55 25.94
C LEU A 403 -15.84 14.05 24.55
N ALA A 404 -16.18 14.74 23.49
CA ALA A 404 -15.71 14.44 22.14
C ALA A 404 -14.19 14.55 22.03
N ARG A 405 -13.56 15.55 22.64
CA ARG A 405 -12.08 15.69 22.70
C ARG A 405 -11.42 14.60 23.56
N VAL A 406 -12.01 14.26 24.69
CA VAL A 406 -11.52 13.16 25.55
C VAL A 406 -11.65 11.82 24.80
N ALA A 407 -12.74 11.60 24.09
CA ALA A 407 -12.95 10.40 23.26
C ALA A 407 -11.99 10.33 22.07
N ALA A 408 -11.55 11.46 21.55
CA ALA A 408 -10.56 11.53 20.47
C ALA A 408 -9.11 11.21 20.92
N ILE A 409 -8.85 11.08 22.24
CA ILE A 409 -7.55 10.63 22.74
C ILE A 409 -7.37 9.14 22.34
N PRO A 410 -6.25 8.76 21.73
CA PRO A 410 -5.99 7.38 21.36
C PRO A 410 -5.65 6.53 22.58
N TRP A 411 -6.64 6.27 23.45
CA TRP A 411 -6.46 5.55 24.72
C TRP A 411 -5.75 4.22 24.55
N ALA A 412 -6.03 3.52 23.44
CA ALA A 412 -5.40 2.24 23.13
C ALA A 412 -3.88 2.36 22.90
N ALA A 413 -3.42 3.48 22.35
CA ALA A 413 -2.00 3.74 22.05
C ALA A 413 -1.34 4.68 23.07
N LEU A 414 -2.08 5.17 24.08
CA LEU A 414 -1.59 6.23 24.98
C LEU A 414 -0.35 5.79 25.77
N LEU A 415 -0.33 4.57 26.26
CA LEU A 415 0.79 4.09 27.07
C LEU A 415 2.08 3.95 26.26
N PRO A 416 2.11 3.31 25.08
CA PRO A 416 3.29 3.33 24.20
C PRO A 416 3.71 4.75 23.82
N LEU A 417 2.78 5.65 23.54
CA LEU A 417 3.07 7.05 23.24
C LEU A 417 3.79 7.76 24.41
N LEU A 418 3.26 7.66 25.62
CA LEU A 418 3.85 8.30 26.81
C LEU A 418 5.22 7.70 27.15
N LEU A 419 5.37 6.38 27.03
CA LEU A 419 6.64 5.72 27.27
C LEU A 419 7.71 6.17 26.25
N GLY A 420 7.35 6.29 24.96
CA GLY A 420 8.26 6.78 23.95
C GLY A 420 8.72 8.22 24.22
N LEU A 421 7.80 9.12 24.58
CA LEU A 421 8.11 10.50 24.95
C LEU A 421 8.99 10.57 26.21
N ALA A 422 8.67 9.80 27.26
CA ALA A 422 9.48 9.74 28.48
C ALA A 422 10.90 9.22 28.18
N GLY A 423 11.01 8.19 27.33
CA GLY A 423 12.29 7.64 26.89
C GLY A 423 13.12 8.65 26.10
N ALA A 424 12.52 9.40 25.20
CA ALA A 424 13.16 10.47 24.45
C ALA A 424 13.70 11.56 25.39
N VAL A 425 12.87 12.04 26.33
CA VAL A 425 13.28 13.05 27.32
C VAL A 425 14.38 12.52 28.22
N TRP A 426 14.29 11.28 28.66
CA TRP A 426 15.35 10.69 29.49
C TRP A 426 16.65 10.57 28.72
N GLN A 427 16.65 10.11 27.48
CA GLN A 427 17.80 10.00 26.60
C GLN A 427 18.42 11.38 26.34
N ALA A 428 17.63 12.41 26.05
CA ALA A 428 18.08 13.77 25.81
C ALA A 428 18.84 14.37 27.01
N ARG A 429 18.35 14.07 28.23
CA ARG A 429 18.97 14.51 29.47
C ARG A 429 20.23 13.73 29.82
N ARG A 430 20.34 12.48 29.46
CA ARG A 430 21.43 11.57 29.80
C ARG A 430 22.53 11.51 28.75
N ASN A 431 22.18 11.51 27.49
CA ASN A 431 23.13 11.40 26.37
C ASN A 431 22.58 12.11 25.11
N ARG A 432 22.98 13.38 24.97
CA ARG A 432 22.53 14.24 23.87
C ARG A 432 22.92 13.72 22.49
N THR A 433 24.12 13.11 22.36
CA THR A 433 24.60 12.58 21.06
C THR A 433 23.72 11.42 20.61
N ALA A 434 23.45 10.46 21.51
CA ALA A 434 22.55 9.34 21.19
C ALA A 434 21.11 9.83 20.91
N PHE A 435 20.64 10.83 21.66
CA PHE A 435 19.29 11.42 21.39
C PHE A 435 19.23 12.07 20.01
N LEU A 436 20.24 12.87 19.62
CA LEU A 436 20.25 13.51 18.30
C LEU A 436 20.41 12.48 17.18
N TYR A 437 21.13 11.39 17.40
CA TYR A 437 21.28 10.32 16.43
C TYR A 437 19.95 9.60 16.17
N VAL A 438 19.28 9.11 17.22
CA VAL A 438 17.98 8.44 17.09
C VAL A 438 16.88 9.43 16.68
N GLY A 439 16.93 10.66 17.23
CA GLY A 439 15.96 11.71 16.89
C GLY A 439 16.04 12.18 15.44
N SER A 440 17.25 12.27 14.87
CA SER A 440 17.38 12.57 13.43
C SER A 440 16.88 11.40 12.55
N PHE A 441 17.03 10.16 13.00
CA PHE A 441 16.43 9.02 12.33
C PHE A 441 14.89 9.09 12.35
N LEU A 442 14.28 9.36 13.51
CA LEU A 442 12.84 9.59 13.60
C LEU A 442 12.39 10.76 12.72
N ALA A 443 13.10 11.89 12.78
CA ALA A 443 12.73 13.10 12.06
C ALA A 443 12.72 12.91 10.53
N ILE A 444 13.75 12.25 9.97
CA ILE A 444 13.80 11.97 8.52
C ILE A 444 12.75 10.95 8.11
N SER A 445 12.48 9.93 8.95
CA SER A 445 11.53 8.86 8.67
C SER A 445 10.07 9.25 8.92
N THR A 446 9.79 10.44 9.41
CA THR A 446 8.45 10.97 9.64
C THR A 446 8.26 12.31 8.94
N ALA A 447 8.63 13.42 9.55
CA ALA A 447 8.48 14.76 8.97
C ALA A 447 9.23 14.91 7.63
N GLY A 448 10.45 14.38 7.54
CA GLY A 448 11.22 14.38 6.29
C GLY A 448 10.53 13.60 5.17
N LEU A 449 9.95 12.46 5.51
CA LEU A 449 9.23 11.61 4.55
C LEU A 449 7.91 12.24 4.09
N ILE A 450 7.13 12.85 5.00
CA ILE A 450 5.93 13.62 4.66
C ILE A 450 6.27 14.76 3.71
N LEU A 451 7.37 15.48 3.99
CA LEU A 451 7.86 16.54 3.11
C LEU A 451 8.22 15.99 1.72
N PHE A 452 8.93 14.87 1.68
CA PHE A 452 9.45 14.26 0.45
C PHE A 452 8.34 13.67 -0.43
N LEU A 453 7.43 12.86 0.14
CA LEU A 453 6.39 12.15 -0.60
C LEU A 453 5.24 13.07 -1.01
N ASN A 454 5.01 14.16 -0.27
CA ASN A 454 3.98 15.14 -0.60
C ASN A 454 2.60 14.50 -0.89
N PHE A 455 2.11 13.69 0.04
CA PHE A 455 0.86 12.94 -0.11
C PHE A 455 -0.33 13.80 -0.53
N SER A 456 -1.19 13.23 -1.35
CA SER A 456 -2.50 13.80 -1.70
C SER A 456 -3.52 13.55 -0.57
N ASP A 457 -4.68 14.13 -0.69
CA ASP A 457 -5.83 13.87 0.20
C ASP A 457 -6.62 12.60 -0.21
N HIS A 458 -6.34 12.08 -1.41
CA HIS A 458 -6.94 10.87 -1.98
C HIS A 458 -5.85 9.87 -2.40
N GLU A 459 -5.24 9.18 -1.42
CA GLU A 459 -4.34 8.07 -1.70
C GLU A 459 -5.15 6.79 -1.98
N VAL A 460 -4.75 6.05 -3.01
CA VAL A 460 -5.46 4.83 -3.48
C VAL A 460 -5.42 3.71 -2.45
N ARG A 461 -4.35 3.66 -1.63
CA ARG A 461 -4.18 2.66 -0.56
C ARG A 461 -3.55 3.28 0.68
N ASP A 462 -3.62 2.58 1.81
CA ASP A 462 -2.89 2.93 3.03
C ASP A 462 -1.38 2.98 2.75
N ARG A 463 -0.71 4.03 3.24
CA ARG A 463 0.72 4.29 3.02
C ARG A 463 1.54 4.18 4.31
N ASP A 464 1.04 3.43 5.28
CA ASP A 464 1.64 3.25 6.61
C ASP A 464 3.02 2.60 6.57
N TYR A 465 3.28 1.71 5.63
CA TYR A 465 4.54 1.03 5.43
C TYR A 465 5.72 1.99 5.14
N PHE A 466 5.47 3.15 4.55
CA PHE A 466 6.51 4.17 4.40
C PHE A 466 7.04 4.68 5.75
N PHE A 467 6.19 4.69 6.77
CA PHE A 467 6.52 5.17 8.11
C PHE A 467 7.08 4.08 9.04
N ALA A 468 7.25 2.84 8.56
CA ALA A 468 7.78 1.73 9.35
C ALA A 468 9.11 2.07 10.04
N SER A 469 9.98 2.85 9.37
CA SER A 469 11.23 3.36 9.95
C SER A 469 11.00 4.32 11.13
N GLY A 470 9.96 5.15 11.06
CA GLY A 470 9.58 6.07 12.13
C GLY A 470 9.05 5.30 13.35
N TYR A 471 8.23 4.29 13.13
CA TYR A 471 7.75 3.40 14.19
C TYR A 471 8.90 2.64 14.84
N HIS A 472 9.85 2.18 14.04
CA HIS A 472 11.08 1.53 14.52
C HIS A 472 11.90 2.44 15.44
N ALA A 473 12.20 3.67 14.99
CA ALA A 473 12.91 4.66 15.82
C ALA A 473 12.17 4.96 17.13
N TYR A 474 10.84 5.04 17.06
CA TYR A 474 10.00 5.29 18.21
C TYR A 474 9.99 4.12 19.21
N CYS A 475 10.01 2.87 18.73
CA CYS A 475 10.12 1.68 19.58
C CYS A 475 11.41 1.65 20.40
N LEU A 476 12.52 2.18 19.88
CA LEU A 476 13.75 2.35 20.67
C LEU A 476 13.51 3.30 21.86
N TRP A 477 12.75 4.38 21.66
CA TRP A 477 12.38 5.28 22.74
C TRP A 477 11.35 4.67 23.71
N ILE A 478 10.41 3.85 23.23
CA ILE A 478 9.52 3.09 24.12
C ILE A 478 10.36 2.20 25.04
N GLY A 479 11.35 1.48 24.52
CA GLY A 479 12.27 0.67 25.33
C GLY A 479 13.06 1.48 26.38
N LEU A 480 13.51 2.67 26.02
CA LEU A 480 14.12 3.63 26.94
C LEU A 480 13.14 4.11 28.02
N GLY A 481 11.89 4.39 27.66
CA GLY A 481 10.83 4.81 28.57
C GLY A 481 10.45 3.73 29.56
N VAL A 482 10.40 2.46 29.11
CA VAL A 482 10.22 1.29 29.98
C VAL A 482 11.35 1.22 31.02
N ALA A 483 12.58 1.32 30.58
CA ALA A 483 13.74 1.28 31.48
C ALA A 483 13.75 2.46 32.46
N TRP A 484 13.39 3.65 32.00
CA TRP A 484 13.21 4.84 32.83
C TRP A 484 12.13 4.63 33.90
N LEU A 485 10.96 4.13 33.53
CA LEU A 485 9.84 3.97 34.43
C LEU A 485 10.13 2.91 35.52
N ILE A 486 10.77 1.80 35.16
CA ILE A 486 11.22 0.78 36.14
C ILE A 486 12.23 1.39 37.12
N GLU A 487 13.22 2.12 36.63
CA GLU A 487 14.23 2.74 37.48
C GLU A 487 13.62 3.83 38.38
N GLU A 488 12.67 4.62 37.92
CA GLU A 488 11.98 5.64 38.70
C GLU A 488 11.07 5.03 39.76
N THR A 489 10.35 3.97 39.44
CA THR A 489 9.58 3.22 40.45
C THR A 489 10.48 2.59 41.50
N ARG A 490 11.70 2.11 41.12
CA ARG A 490 12.70 1.62 42.04
C ARG A 490 13.19 2.70 43.02
N ARG A 491 13.34 3.95 42.58
CA ARG A 491 13.81 5.09 43.39
C ARG A 491 12.73 5.60 44.33
N LEU A 492 11.48 5.64 43.85
CA LEU A 492 10.38 6.26 44.59
C LEU A 492 9.69 5.27 45.56
N SER A 493 9.75 3.96 45.26
CA SER A 493 9.04 2.96 46.06
C SER A 493 9.88 2.42 47.23
N VAL A 494 9.26 2.37 48.41
CA VAL A 494 9.79 1.71 49.58
C VAL A 494 9.66 0.18 49.45
N GLN A 495 8.69 -0.30 48.70
CA GLN A 495 8.42 -1.74 48.50
C GLN A 495 9.18 -2.27 47.30
N ARG A 496 10.06 -3.24 47.49
CA ARG A 496 10.87 -3.87 46.44
C ARG A 496 10.04 -4.59 45.37
N ALA A 497 8.81 -4.97 45.67
CA ALA A 497 7.90 -5.63 44.74
C ALA A 497 7.38 -4.72 43.62
N VAL A 498 7.24 -3.40 43.85
CA VAL A 498 6.64 -2.47 42.91
C VAL A 498 7.39 -2.40 41.56
N PRO A 499 8.72 -2.18 41.50
CA PRO A 499 9.43 -2.17 40.23
C PRO A 499 9.38 -3.52 39.50
N VAL A 500 9.26 -4.65 40.23
CA VAL A 500 9.12 -5.97 39.61
C VAL A 500 7.75 -6.12 38.97
N VAL A 501 6.67 -5.74 39.67
CA VAL A 501 5.31 -5.75 39.11
C VAL A 501 5.22 -4.86 37.87
N VAL A 502 5.78 -3.66 37.93
CA VAL A 502 5.82 -2.73 36.78
C VAL A 502 6.61 -3.35 35.62
N ALA A 503 7.76 -3.96 35.88
CA ALA A 503 8.57 -4.63 34.86
C ALA A 503 7.80 -5.78 34.19
N VAL A 504 7.12 -6.63 34.96
CA VAL A 504 6.30 -7.73 34.44
C VAL A 504 5.13 -7.20 33.62
N ALA A 505 4.42 -6.18 34.11
CA ALA A 505 3.31 -5.54 33.40
C ALA A 505 3.75 -4.92 32.07
N LEU A 506 4.91 -4.24 32.04
CA LEU A 506 5.43 -3.66 30.81
C LEU A 506 5.94 -4.72 29.83
N LEU A 507 6.56 -5.80 30.31
CA LEU A 507 7.04 -6.90 29.48
C LEU A 507 5.88 -7.77 28.91
N SER A 508 4.72 -7.78 29.58
CA SER A 508 3.55 -8.50 29.06
C SER A 508 2.85 -7.78 27.90
N GLN A 509 3.10 -6.49 27.68
CA GLN A 509 2.44 -5.72 26.62
C GLN A 509 2.68 -6.26 25.22
N PRO A 510 3.91 -6.64 24.78
CA PRO A 510 4.12 -7.24 23.47
C PRO A 510 3.34 -8.54 23.26
N LEU A 511 3.18 -9.35 24.29
CA LEU A 511 2.40 -10.59 24.22
C LEU A 511 0.90 -10.30 24.09
N TRP A 512 0.43 -9.30 24.81
CA TRP A 512 -0.95 -8.83 24.67
C TRP A 512 -1.20 -8.23 23.28
N LEU A 513 -0.28 -7.44 22.77
CA LEU A 513 -0.36 -6.89 21.41
C LEU A 513 -0.40 -8.00 20.36
N ALA A 514 0.51 -8.97 20.44
CA ALA A 514 0.52 -10.12 19.56
C ALA A 514 -0.81 -10.89 19.58
N ARG A 515 -1.41 -11.08 20.77
CA ARG A 515 -2.73 -11.71 20.88
C ARG A 515 -3.84 -10.86 20.26
N THR A 516 -3.81 -9.54 20.45
CA THR A 516 -4.83 -8.63 19.94
C THR A 516 -4.82 -8.58 18.41
N LEU A 517 -3.63 -8.57 17.81
CA LEU A 517 -3.44 -8.47 16.35
C LEU A 517 -3.36 -9.86 15.67
N TRP A 518 -3.39 -10.96 16.41
CA TRP A 518 -3.18 -12.29 15.84
C TRP A 518 -4.08 -12.59 14.64
N PHE A 519 -5.38 -12.38 14.77
CA PHE A 519 -6.34 -12.68 13.71
C PHE A 519 -6.10 -11.87 12.46
N THR A 520 -5.82 -10.58 12.60
CA THR A 520 -5.57 -9.66 11.45
C THR A 520 -4.24 -9.90 10.76
N HIS A 521 -3.32 -10.64 11.40
CA HIS A 521 -2.00 -10.97 10.86
C HIS A 521 -1.80 -12.47 10.59
N ASP A 522 -2.82 -13.30 10.81
CA ASP A 522 -2.75 -14.73 10.46
C ASP A 522 -3.16 -14.92 9.00
N ARG A 523 -2.18 -15.18 8.13
CA ARG A 523 -2.40 -15.40 6.70
C ARG A 523 -2.60 -16.87 6.32
N ARG A 524 -2.63 -17.77 7.28
CA ARG A 524 -2.89 -19.19 7.02
C ARG A 524 -4.23 -19.37 6.34
N GLY A 525 -4.23 -20.12 5.21
CA GLY A 525 -5.45 -20.35 4.44
C GLY A 525 -5.90 -19.18 3.57
N ASN A 526 -5.18 -18.03 3.57
CA ASN A 526 -5.48 -16.92 2.68
C ASN A 526 -4.93 -17.21 1.27
N TYR A 527 -5.80 -17.68 0.38
CA TYR A 527 -5.55 -17.90 -1.03
C TYR A 527 -6.36 -16.93 -1.91
N VAL A 528 -6.93 -15.88 -1.33
CA VAL A 528 -7.91 -15.01 -2.02
C VAL A 528 -7.33 -14.40 -3.29
N ALA A 529 -6.14 -13.82 -3.23
CA ALA A 529 -5.51 -13.21 -4.40
C ALA A 529 -5.13 -14.24 -5.48
N HIS A 530 -4.63 -15.41 -5.06
CA HIS A 530 -4.32 -16.52 -5.96
C HIS A 530 -5.56 -17.01 -6.69
N ASP A 531 -6.62 -17.31 -5.94
CA ASP A 531 -7.84 -17.87 -6.51
C ASP A 531 -8.56 -16.82 -7.38
N TYR A 532 -8.57 -15.56 -6.97
CA TYR A 532 -9.08 -14.45 -7.79
C TYR A 532 -8.37 -14.35 -9.15
N ALA A 533 -7.05 -14.45 -9.16
CA ALA A 533 -6.26 -14.44 -10.40
C ALA A 533 -6.51 -15.68 -11.26
N TYR A 534 -6.61 -16.86 -10.64
CA TYR A 534 -6.98 -18.09 -11.33
C TYR A 534 -8.37 -17.97 -11.98
N ASP A 535 -9.36 -17.50 -11.22
CA ASP A 535 -10.75 -17.36 -11.63
C ASP A 535 -10.93 -16.35 -12.77
N MET A 536 -10.08 -15.31 -12.80
CA MET A 536 -10.07 -14.35 -13.89
C MET A 536 -9.48 -14.94 -15.18
N LEU A 537 -8.39 -15.71 -15.09
CA LEU A 537 -7.70 -16.26 -16.26
C LEU A 537 -8.35 -17.53 -16.82
N ALA A 538 -8.93 -18.38 -15.97
CA ALA A 538 -9.41 -19.71 -16.35
C ALA A 538 -10.47 -19.70 -17.45
N PRO A 539 -11.49 -18.83 -17.45
CA PRO A 539 -12.56 -18.83 -18.45
C PRO A 539 -12.16 -18.22 -19.80
N LEU A 540 -11.02 -17.51 -19.87
CA LEU A 540 -10.63 -16.78 -21.07
C LEU A 540 -10.39 -17.72 -22.28
N ALA A 541 -10.78 -17.28 -23.46
CA ALA A 541 -10.52 -18.01 -24.70
C ALA A 541 -9.00 -18.19 -24.94
N PRO A 542 -8.57 -19.25 -25.62
CA PRO A 542 -7.16 -19.41 -25.98
C PRO A 542 -6.63 -18.24 -26.83
N ASN A 543 -5.37 -17.84 -26.61
CA ASN A 543 -4.68 -16.76 -27.32
C ASN A 543 -5.43 -15.42 -27.27
N SER A 544 -6.17 -15.13 -26.20
CA SER A 544 -6.87 -13.88 -25.98
C SER A 544 -6.00 -12.82 -25.28
N TYR A 545 -6.59 -11.67 -25.00
CA TYR A 545 -6.00 -10.67 -24.08
C TYR A 545 -7.08 -10.08 -23.19
N VAL A 546 -6.65 -9.63 -22.00
CA VAL A 546 -7.53 -9.05 -20.99
C VAL A 546 -6.97 -7.71 -20.50
N PHE A 547 -7.81 -6.68 -20.57
CA PHE A 547 -7.50 -5.39 -19.96
C PHE A 547 -7.75 -5.43 -18.47
N THR A 548 -6.76 -5.02 -17.67
CA THR A 548 -6.80 -4.93 -16.21
C THR A 548 -6.63 -3.48 -15.76
N ASN A 549 -7.18 -3.13 -14.59
CA ASN A 549 -7.21 -1.74 -14.13
C ASN A 549 -5.88 -1.27 -13.57
N GLY A 550 -5.29 -2.04 -12.64
CA GLY A 550 -4.07 -1.65 -11.93
C GLY A 550 -3.32 -2.83 -11.31
N ASP A 551 -2.58 -2.57 -10.23
CA ASP A 551 -1.65 -3.53 -9.63
C ASP A 551 -2.36 -4.75 -9.06
N ASN A 552 -3.50 -4.54 -8.37
CA ASN A 552 -4.24 -5.58 -7.66
C ASN A 552 -4.80 -6.69 -8.54
N ASP A 553 -5.22 -6.36 -9.74
CA ASP A 553 -5.76 -7.32 -10.70
C ASP A 553 -4.75 -7.71 -11.80
N THR A 554 -3.57 -7.09 -11.84
CA THR A 554 -2.51 -7.40 -12.80
C THR A 554 -1.44 -8.30 -12.20
N PHE A 555 -0.87 -7.93 -11.06
CA PHE A 555 0.32 -8.61 -10.52
C PHE A 555 0.05 -10.05 -10.07
N PRO A 556 -1.12 -10.40 -9.49
CA PRO A 556 -1.45 -11.79 -9.26
C PRO A 556 -1.61 -12.60 -10.56
N LEU A 557 -2.06 -11.98 -11.68
CA LEU A 557 -2.12 -12.66 -12.98
C LEU A 557 -0.71 -12.94 -13.52
N TRP A 558 0.21 -11.99 -13.42
CA TRP A 558 1.61 -12.20 -13.79
C TRP A 558 2.24 -13.32 -12.96
N TYR A 559 1.94 -13.38 -11.66
CA TYR A 559 2.38 -14.50 -10.83
C TYR A 559 1.86 -15.85 -11.37
N MET A 560 0.56 -15.94 -11.67
CA MET A 560 -0.03 -17.16 -12.21
C MET A 560 0.64 -17.58 -13.53
N GLN A 561 0.92 -16.62 -14.40
CA GLN A 561 1.54 -16.89 -15.70
C GLN A 561 3.00 -17.29 -15.58
N GLU A 562 3.80 -16.55 -14.82
CA GLU A 562 5.25 -16.70 -14.81
C GLU A 562 5.76 -17.74 -13.80
N VAL A 563 5.05 -17.95 -12.70
CA VAL A 563 5.46 -18.88 -11.64
C VAL A 563 4.74 -20.21 -11.75
N GLU A 564 3.43 -20.18 -11.97
CA GLU A 564 2.62 -21.39 -12.08
C GLU A 564 2.44 -21.89 -13.52
N ASN A 565 2.97 -21.18 -14.52
CA ASN A 565 2.85 -21.46 -15.95
C ASN A 565 1.39 -21.63 -16.41
N PHE A 566 0.47 -20.87 -15.78
CA PHE A 566 -0.96 -20.94 -16.05
C PHE A 566 -1.37 -19.87 -17.04
N ARG A 567 -2.00 -20.26 -18.16
CA ARG A 567 -2.53 -19.38 -19.21
C ARG A 567 -1.52 -18.36 -19.76
N GLN A 568 -0.29 -18.81 -20.04
CA GLN A 568 0.73 -17.99 -20.71
C GLN A 568 0.37 -17.63 -22.16
N ASP A 569 -0.68 -18.25 -22.70
CA ASP A 569 -1.26 -17.93 -24.01
C ASP A 569 -2.06 -16.60 -24.00
N VAL A 570 -2.50 -16.14 -22.86
CA VAL A 570 -3.27 -14.90 -22.66
C VAL A 570 -2.36 -13.72 -22.41
N ARG A 571 -2.56 -12.58 -23.09
CA ARG A 571 -1.84 -11.35 -22.75
C ARG A 571 -2.62 -10.53 -21.74
N VAL A 572 -2.02 -10.27 -20.60
CA VAL A 572 -2.52 -9.30 -19.62
C VAL A 572 -2.10 -7.90 -20.05
N VAL A 573 -3.05 -6.97 -20.14
CA VAL A 573 -2.83 -5.59 -20.60
C VAL A 573 -3.25 -4.63 -19.50
N ASN A 574 -2.27 -4.09 -18.75
CA ASN A 574 -2.51 -3.15 -17.66
C ASN A 574 -2.79 -1.75 -18.23
N LEU A 575 -3.94 -1.17 -17.87
CA LEU A 575 -4.37 0.15 -18.38
C LEU A 575 -3.50 1.31 -17.88
N SER A 576 -2.95 1.20 -16.68
CA SER A 576 -2.06 2.25 -16.15
C SER A 576 -0.73 2.28 -16.91
N LEU A 577 -0.13 1.12 -17.17
CA LEU A 577 1.11 0.98 -17.93
C LEU A 577 0.90 1.31 -19.42
N LEU A 578 -0.30 1.14 -19.94
CA LEU A 578 -0.65 1.44 -21.34
C LEU A 578 -0.49 2.94 -21.69
N ASN A 579 -0.26 3.81 -20.71
CA ASN A 579 0.12 5.21 -20.91
C ASN A 579 1.62 5.41 -21.20
N THR A 580 2.42 4.33 -21.26
CA THR A 580 3.88 4.42 -21.45
C THR A 580 4.32 3.81 -22.78
N ASP A 581 5.27 4.44 -23.44
CA ASP A 581 5.78 4.00 -24.76
C ASP A 581 6.45 2.62 -24.70
N TRP A 582 7.24 2.35 -23.65
CA TRP A 582 7.96 1.10 -23.49
C TRP A 582 7.00 -0.10 -23.34
N TYR A 583 5.86 0.10 -22.65
CA TYR A 583 4.89 -0.98 -22.46
C TYR A 583 4.09 -1.27 -23.75
N ILE A 584 3.72 -0.21 -24.49
CA ILE A 584 3.05 -0.36 -25.79
C ILE A 584 3.98 -1.13 -26.77
N GLN A 585 5.28 -0.80 -26.82
CA GLN A 585 6.26 -1.53 -27.61
C GLN A 585 6.37 -2.99 -27.18
N GLN A 586 6.43 -3.25 -25.87
CA GLN A 586 6.47 -4.61 -25.32
C GLN A 586 5.23 -5.44 -25.68
N LEU A 587 4.04 -4.84 -25.65
CA LEU A 587 2.80 -5.50 -26.05
C LEU A 587 2.78 -5.84 -27.55
N ARG A 588 3.39 -5.00 -28.41
CA ARG A 588 3.51 -5.21 -29.85
C ARG A 588 4.53 -6.28 -30.20
N ASP A 589 5.69 -6.26 -29.54
CA ASP A 589 6.88 -6.99 -29.99
C ASP A 589 7.07 -8.34 -29.27
N ASP A 590 6.72 -8.42 -27.97
CA ASP A 590 6.99 -9.61 -27.14
C ASP A 590 5.77 -10.56 -27.07
N PRO A 591 5.97 -11.87 -27.21
CA PRO A 591 4.89 -12.86 -27.09
C PRO A 591 4.28 -12.90 -25.68
N PRO A 592 2.98 -13.21 -25.57
CA PRO A 592 1.97 -13.27 -26.62
C PRO A 592 1.57 -11.87 -27.11
N ARG A 593 1.89 -11.55 -28.36
CA ARG A 593 1.72 -10.21 -28.94
C ARG A 593 0.27 -9.78 -29.00
N VAL A 594 0.04 -8.47 -28.82
CA VAL A 594 -1.25 -7.81 -29.04
C VAL A 594 -1.24 -7.13 -30.42
N PRO A 595 -2.34 -7.11 -31.19
CA PRO A 595 -2.37 -6.46 -32.49
C PRO A 595 -2.28 -4.94 -32.35
N ILE A 596 -1.07 -4.41 -32.52
CA ILE A 596 -0.74 -2.99 -32.52
C ILE A 596 -0.02 -2.69 -33.83
N HIS A 597 -0.60 -1.79 -34.65
CA HIS A 597 -0.09 -1.43 -35.97
C HIS A 597 0.52 -0.02 -36.00
N LEU A 598 1.22 0.35 -34.92
CA LEU A 598 1.92 1.62 -34.77
C LEU A 598 3.43 1.38 -34.86
N ASP A 599 4.14 2.28 -35.53
CA ASP A 599 5.61 2.30 -35.53
C ASP A 599 6.17 2.94 -34.25
N ASP A 600 7.49 2.88 -34.08
CA ASP A 600 8.15 3.40 -32.87
C ASP A 600 8.02 4.91 -32.71
N ASP A 601 7.91 5.68 -33.79
CA ASP A 601 7.77 7.13 -33.74
C ASP A 601 6.37 7.50 -33.28
N ALA A 602 5.34 6.83 -33.80
CA ALA A 602 3.96 7.01 -33.34
C ALA A 602 3.80 6.63 -31.86
N ILE A 603 4.38 5.50 -31.44
CA ILE A 603 4.32 5.06 -30.03
C ILE A 603 5.03 6.06 -29.11
N ARG A 604 6.18 6.60 -29.49
CA ARG A 604 6.88 7.63 -28.71
C ARG A 604 6.07 8.93 -28.55
N MET A 605 5.33 9.31 -29.59
CA MET A 605 4.44 10.47 -29.50
C MET A 605 3.28 10.25 -28.52
N LEU A 606 2.72 9.04 -28.49
CA LEU A 606 1.63 8.66 -27.58
C LEU A 606 2.06 8.66 -26.12
N GLY A 607 3.28 8.25 -25.80
CA GLY A 607 3.82 8.18 -24.44
C GLY A 607 3.93 9.53 -23.69
N GLN A 608 3.40 10.62 -24.28
CA GLN A 608 3.41 11.96 -23.67
C GLN A 608 2.13 12.31 -22.89
N GLY A 609 1.14 11.40 -22.81
CA GLY A 609 0.01 11.49 -21.88
C GLY A 609 -1.35 11.66 -22.53
N GLU A 610 -1.62 12.72 -23.28
CA GLU A 610 -2.91 12.96 -23.93
C GLU A 610 -2.73 13.07 -25.46
N VAL A 611 -3.67 12.49 -26.20
CA VAL A 611 -3.67 12.49 -27.67
C VAL A 611 -5.02 13.00 -28.20
N PRO A 612 -5.03 13.72 -29.35
CA PRO A 612 -6.29 14.11 -29.95
C PRO A 612 -6.99 12.88 -30.54
N ASP A 613 -8.28 12.75 -30.28
CA ASP A 613 -9.14 11.79 -30.98
C ASP A 613 -9.50 12.27 -32.40
N ALA A 614 -10.26 11.45 -33.12
CA ALA A 614 -10.70 11.79 -34.49
C ALA A 614 -11.58 13.05 -34.57
N SER A 615 -12.14 13.53 -33.45
CA SER A 615 -12.93 14.75 -33.34
C SER A 615 -12.12 15.97 -32.86
N GLY A 616 -10.83 15.76 -32.54
CA GLY A 616 -9.93 16.79 -32.01
C GLY A 616 -10.02 17.01 -30.50
N HIS A 617 -10.78 16.18 -29.75
CA HIS A 617 -10.76 16.19 -28.30
C HIS A 617 -9.55 15.42 -27.80
N TYR A 618 -8.95 15.91 -26.71
CA TYR A 618 -7.84 15.20 -26.08
C TYR A 618 -8.36 14.07 -25.18
N ILE A 619 -7.87 12.86 -25.42
CA ILE A 619 -8.14 11.66 -24.65
C ILE A 619 -6.84 11.11 -24.08
N LEU A 620 -6.92 10.30 -23.01
CA LEU A 620 -5.75 9.66 -22.44
C LEU A 620 -5.15 8.62 -23.41
N THR A 621 -3.84 8.45 -23.35
CA THR A 621 -3.13 7.48 -24.20
C THR A 621 -3.68 6.06 -24.05
N ASN A 622 -4.00 5.64 -22.83
CA ASN A 622 -4.59 4.30 -22.59
C ASN A 622 -5.96 4.14 -23.27
N GLU A 623 -6.79 5.16 -23.25
CA GLU A 623 -8.09 5.14 -23.94
C GLU A 623 -7.92 5.01 -25.46
N TYR A 624 -7.03 5.80 -26.04
CA TYR A 624 -6.67 5.67 -27.46
C TYR A 624 -6.17 4.26 -27.79
N MET A 625 -5.25 3.73 -26.98
CA MET A 625 -4.65 2.43 -27.22
C MET A 625 -5.63 1.27 -27.08
N VAL A 626 -6.55 1.32 -26.11
CA VAL A 626 -7.62 0.31 -26.00
C VAL A 626 -8.47 0.27 -27.27
N LYS A 627 -8.90 1.42 -27.77
CA LYS A 627 -9.65 1.53 -29.05
C LYS A 627 -8.83 0.99 -30.22
N HIS A 628 -7.55 1.41 -30.33
CA HIS A 628 -6.65 0.97 -31.38
C HIS A 628 -6.43 -0.57 -31.37
N ILE A 629 -6.19 -1.15 -30.20
CA ILE A 629 -5.96 -2.59 -30.04
C ILE A 629 -7.21 -3.40 -30.43
N ILE A 630 -8.40 -2.98 -29.98
CA ILE A 630 -9.65 -3.66 -30.30
C ILE A 630 -9.97 -3.55 -31.79
N GLU A 631 -9.85 -2.35 -32.40
CA GLU A 631 -10.06 -2.13 -33.81
C GLU A 631 -9.04 -2.91 -34.66
N SER A 632 -7.77 -2.95 -34.25
CA SER A 632 -6.73 -3.74 -34.92
C SER A 632 -7.01 -5.25 -34.83
N SER A 633 -7.66 -5.71 -33.78
CA SER A 633 -8.09 -7.10 -33.61
C SER A 633 -9.26 -7.46 -34.53
N GLU A 634 -10.02 -6.48 -35.07
CA GLU A 634 -11.13 -6.67 -36.01
C GLU A 634 -10.70 -6.76 -37.46
N GLN A 635 -9.47 -6.39 -37.81
CA GLN A 635 -9.04 -6.27 -39.20
C GLN A 635 -9.03 -7.61 -39.94
N GLY A 636 -9.76 -7.63 -41.05
CA GLY A 636 -9.63 -8.66 -42.11
C GLY A 636 -10.38 -9.98 -41.91
N THR A 637 -11.09 -10.21 -40.80
CA THR A 637 -11.82 -11.45 -40.53
C THR A 637 -13.21 -11.20 -39.97
N ARG A 638 -14.13 -12.16 -40.16
CA ARG A 638 -15.43 -12.18 -39.46
C ARG A 638 -15.25 -12.48 -37.95
N ASN A 639 -14.12 -13.05 -37.56
CA ASN A 639 -13.76 -13.40 -36.19
C ASN A 639 -12.67 -12.45 -35.65
N TRP A 640 -12.50 -12.41 -34.35
CA TRP A 640 -11.37 -11.74 -33.75
C TRP A 640 -10.04 -12.40 -34.15
N VAL A 641 -9.02 -11.62 -34.45
CA VAL A 641 -7.63 -12.12 -34.54
C VAL A 641 -7.19 -12.65 -33.16
N LYS A 642 -7.52 -11.87 -32.11
CA LYS A 642 -7.42 -12.26 -30.71
C LYS A 642 -8.65 -11.76 -29.96
N GLN A 643 -9.29 -12.59 -29.16
CA GLN A 643 -10.50 -12.22 -28.42
C GLN A 643 -10.17 -11.21 -27.32
N PRO A 644 -10.76 -9.99 -27.33
CA PRO A 644 -10.61 -9.02 -26.25
C PRO A 644 -11.53 -9.31 -25.07
N TYR A 645 -11.01 -9.06 -23.85
CA TYR A 645 -11.75 -9.09 -22.61
C TYR A 645 -11.41 -7.87 -21.76
N PHE A 646 -12.32 -7.44 -20.90
CA PHE A 646 -12.10 -6.50 -19.82
C PHE A 646 -12.32 -7.20 -18.49
N ALA A 647 -11.42 -6.98 -17.53
CA ALA A 647 -11.68 -7.38 -16.16
C ALA A 647 -12.84 -6.56 -15.58
N VAL A 648 -13.63 -7.15 -14.69
CA VAL A 648 -14.74 -6.43 -14.01
C VAL A 648 -14.27 -5.27 -13.14
N THR A 649 -12.98 -5.22 -12.84
CA THR A 649 -12.30 -4.14 -12.09
C THR A 649 -12.07 -2.87 -12.90
N VAL A 650 -12.24 -2.91 -14.21
CA VAL A 650 -12.07 -1.75 -15.09
C VAL A 650 -13.32 -0.87 -15.00
N PRO A 651 -13.25 0.34 -14.42
CA PRO A 651 -14.43 1.17 -14.17
C PRO A 651 -14.95 1.86 -15.43
N GLU A 652 -14.03 2.27 -16.32
CA GLU A 652 -14.37 2.98 -17.55
C GLU A 652 -14.17 2.06 -18.75
N HIS A 653 -15.26 1.72 -19.42
CA HIS A 653 -15.26 0.78 -20.52
C HIS A 653 -15.10 1.44 -21.90
N MET A 654 -14.77 2.71 -21.95
CA MET A 654 -14.37 3.47 -23.16
C MET A 654 -15.36 3.33 -24.32
N GLY A 655 -16.66 3.25 -24.01
CA GLY A 655 -17.75 3.11 -24.99
C GLY A 655 -18.06 1.69 -25.48
N PHE A 656 -17.39 0.67 -24.97
CA PHE A 656 -17.59 -0.73 -25.39
C PHE A 656 -18.70 -1.46 -24.64
N GLN A 657 -19.31 -0.90 -23.59
CA GLN A 657 -20.38 -1.56 -22.80
C GLN A 657 -21.49 -2.21 -23.63
N PRO A 658 -22.00 -1.58 -24.72
CA PRO A 658 -23.05 -2.21 -25.50
C PRO A 658 -22.63 -3.49 -26.21
N ARG A 659 -21.34 -3.80 -26.24
CA ARG A 659 -20.74 -4.98 -26.86
C ARG A 659 -20.31 -6.04 -25.84
N PHE A 660 -20.61 -5.86 -24.55
CA PHE A 660 -20.14 -6.72 -23.48
C PHE A 660 -21.06 -7.89 -23.22
N THR A 661 -20.45 -9.05 -22.96
CA THR A 661 -21.10 -10.22 -22.35
C THR A 661 -20.29 -10.60 -21.12
N LEU A 662 -20.94 -10.64 -19.95
CA LEU A 662 -20.28 -11.06 -18.72
C LEU A 662 -20.01 -12.57 -18.73
N GLU A 663 -18.77 -12.95 -18.47
CA GLU A 663 -18.29 -14.33 -18.33
C GLU A 663 -17.54 -14.46 -16.98
N GLY A 664 -18.27 -14.50 -15.87
CA GLY A 664 -17.71 -14.58 -14.52
C GLY A 664 -17.09 -13.27 -14.04
N LEU A 665 -15.76 -13.17 -13.98
CA LEU A 665 -15.02 -11.97 -13.55
C LEU A 665 -14.49 -11.12 -14.73
N VAL A 666 -14.94 -11.40 -15.94
CA VAL A 666 -14.51 -10.67 -17.14
C VAL A 666 -15.68 -10.37 -18.07
N TYR A 667 -15.57 -9.25 -18.78
CA TYR A 667 -16.46 -8.92 -19.89
C TYR A 667 -15.80 -9.31 -21.20
N ARG A 668 -16.42 -10.25 -21.93
CA ARG A 668 -16.06 -10.56 -23.30
C ARG A 668 -16.55 -9.44 -24.21
N VAL A 669 -15.69 -8.93 -25.09
CA VAL A 669 -16.09 -7.96 -26.11
C VAL A 669 -16.61 -8.70 -27.33
N ASN A 670 -17.82 -8.37 -27.78
CA ASN A 670 -18.42 -8.90 -29.00
C ASN A 670 -18.23 -7.92 -30.16
N ARG A 671 -18.31 -8.40 -31.40
CA ARG A 671 -18.17 -7.54 -32.57
C ARG A 671 -19.36 -6.61 -32.76
N ASP A 672 -20.53 -7.11 -32.46
CA ASP A 672 -21.80 -6.39 -32.63
C ASP A 672 -22.41 -6.07 -31.27
N THR A 673 -23.24 -5.05 -31.24
CA THR A 673 -24.05 -4.73 -30.06
C THR A 673 -25.07 -5.86 -29.86
N LEU A 674 -25.07 -6.45 -28.67
CA LEU A 674 -25.96 -7.56 -28.32
C LEU A 674 -27.22 -7.07 -27.60
N GLN A 675 -28.27 -7.85 -27.69
CA GLN A 675 -29.51 -7.66 -26.90
C GLN A 675 -29.42 -8.28 -25.50
N GLY A 676 -28.25 -8.78 -25.08
CA GLY A 676 -28.03 -9.43 -23.80
C GLY A 676 -26.64 -9.17 -23.28
N ASP A 677 -26.56 -8.93 -21.99
CA ASP A 677 -25.38 -8.56 -21.26
C ASP A 677 -24.70 -9.73 -20.52
N LEU A 678 -25.26 -10.96 -20.63
CA LEU A 678 -24.80 -12.14 -19.91
C LEU A 678 -24.88 -13.41 -20.75
N ASP A 679 -23.85 -14.26 -20.72
CA ASP A 679 -23.93 -15.66 -21.14
C ASP A 679 -24.21 -16.54 -19.89
N GLU A 680 -25.47 -17.03 -19.77
CA GLU A 680 -25.89 -17.85 -18.62
C GLU A 680 -25.02 -19.10 -18.44
N LYS A 681 -24.73 -19.81 -19.55
CA LYS A 681 -24.03 -21.11 -19.48
C LYS A 681 -22.56 -20.90 -19.03
N VAL A 682 -21.89 -19.96 -19.68
CA VAL A 682 -20.48 -19.69 -19.40
C VAL A 682 -20.33 -19.13 -18.00
N THR A 683 -21.17 -18.16 -17.60
CA THR A 683 -21.12 -17.56 -16.27
C THR A 683 -21.42 -18.58 -15.16
N ARG A 684 -22.45 -19.45 -15.35
CA ARG A 684 -22.72 -20.51 -14.37
C ARG A 684 -21.58 -21.51 -14.29
N HIS A 685 -21.06 -21.95 -15.43
CA HIS A 685 -19.92 -22.86 -15.45
C HIS A 685 -18.70 -22.24 -14.72
N ALA A 686 -18.40 -20.98 -14.98
CA ALA A 686 -17.35 -20.26 -14.27
C ALA A 686 -17.58 -20.26 -12.76
N LEU A 687 -18.75 -19.77 -12.32
CA LEU A 687 -19.06 -19.57 -10.89
C LEU A 687 -19.16 -20.87 -10.06
N TYR A 688 -19.62 -21.98 -10.67
CA TYR A 688 -19.97 -23.20 -9.92
C TYR A 688 -19.02 -24.37 -10.16
N ASP A 689 -18.33 -24.40 -11.32
CA ASP A 689 -17.53 -25.56 -11.70
C ASP A 689 -16.01 -25.23 -11.81
N VAL A 690 -15.66 -23.95 -12.10
CA VAL A 690 -14.28 -23.53 -12.36
C VAL A 690 -13.68 -22.76 -11.21
N PHE A 691 -14.42 -21.80 -10.65
CA PHE A 691 -13.91 -20.86 -9.67
C PHE A 691 -13.51 -21.51 -8.35
N LYS A 692 -12.44 -20.98 -7.77
CA LYS A 692 -11.90 -21.36 -6.47
C LYS A 692 -12.19 -20.27 -5.45
N TYR A 693 -12.50 -20.67 -4.24
CA TYR A 693 -12.92 -19.73 -3.20
C TYR A 693 -12.21 -19.97 -1.88
N ARG A 694 -10.99 -20.54 -1.92
CA ARG A 694 -10.25 -20.91 -0.71
C ARG A 694 -9.94 -19.70 0.17
N GLY A 695 -10.35 -19.79 1.42
CA GLY A 695 -10.19 -18.72 2.40
C GLY A 695 -11.13 -17.52 2.20
N LEU A 696 -11.95 -17.53 1.12
CA LEU A 696 -12.94 -16.50 0.84
C LEU A 696 -14.34 -16.93 1.27
N PHE A 697 -14.81 -18.08 0.78
CA PHE A 697 -16.11 -18.62 1.10
C PHE A 697 -16.00 -20.07 1.59
N LEU A 698 -16.90 -20.44 2.51
CA LEU A 698 -17.09 -21.82 2.96
C LEU A 698 -17.83 -22.66 1.90
N ALA A 699 -17.87 -23.96 2.08
CA ALA A 699 -18.52 -24.87 1.13
C ALA A 699 -20.02 -24.58 0.88
N ASP A 700 -20.71 -23.98 1.86
CA ASP A 700 -22.10 -23.55 1.73
C ASP A 700 -22.27 -22.19 1.03
N GLY A 701 -21.15 -21.57 0.62
CA GLY A 701 -21.10 -20.26 -0.01
C GLY A 701 -21.16 -19.07 0.94
N SER A 702 -21.12 -19.29 2.26
CA SER A 702 -21.04 -18.20 3.23
C SER A 702 -19.61 -17.66 3.35
N TRP A 703 -19.49 -16.39 3.79
CA TRP A 703 -18.20 -15.76 4.09
C TRP A 703 -17.40 -16.59 5.09
N ASP A 704 -16.12 -16.85 4.80
CA ASP A 704 -15.25 -17.56 5.73
C ASP A 704 -14.73 -16.61 6.82
N PRO A 705 -15.24 -16.66 8.05
CA PRO A 705 -14.78 -15.81 9.14
C PRO A 705 -13.43 -16.27 9.73
N GLY A 706 -12.95 -17.45 9.38
CA GLY A 706 -11.71 -18.02 9.89
C GLY A 706 -10.45 -17.45 9.24
N VAL A 707 -10.59 -16.83 8.08
CA VAL A 707 -9.50 -16.21 7.33
C VAL A 707 -9.71 -14.70 7.29
N TYR A 708 -8.70 -13.93 7.71
CA TYR A 708 -8.75 -12.48 7.62
C TYR A 708 -8.63 -12.01 6.16
N LYS A 709 -9.46 -11.05 5.77
CA LYS A 709 -9.40 -10.32 4.51
C LYS A 709 -9.25 -8.85 4.84
N ASP A 710 -8.22 -8.23 4.30
CA ASP A 710 -8.06 -6.78 4.36
C ASP A 710 -9.16 -6.08 3.53
N GLU A 711 -9.22 -4.75 3.63
CA GLU A 711 -10.23 -3.96 2.94
C GLU A 711 -10.17 -4.12 1.40
N ASN A 712 -8.97 -4.26 0.84
CA ASN A 712 -8.78 -4.46 -0.59
C ASN A 712 -9.29 -5.84 -1.04
N ALA A 713 -8.90 -6.90 -0.35
CA ALA A 713 -9.38 -8.27 -0.62
C ALA A 713 -10.91 -8.35 -0.48
N ALA A 714 -11.47 -7.73 0.56
CA ALA A 714 -12.93 -7.67 0.75
C ALA A 714 -13.63 -6.89 -0.38
N THR A 715 -13.06 -5.78 -0.83
CA THR A 715 -13.61 -4.98 -1.94
C THR A 715 -13.56 -5.73 -3.26
N LEU A 716 -12.42 -6.33 -3.63
CA LEU A 716 -12.29 -7.12 -4.86
C LEU A 716 -13.20 -8.35 -4.85
N SER A 717 -13.39 -8.96 -3.68
CA SER A 717 -14.30 -10.12 -3.54
C SER A 717 -15.76 -9.79 -3.87
N ARG A 718 -16.18 -8.53 -3.77
CA ARG A 718 -17.54 -8.10 -4.17
C ARG A 718 -17.82 -8.27 -5.66
N ASN A 719 -16.78 -8.39 -6.49
CA ASN A 719 -16.92 -8.66 -7.92
C ASN A 719 -17.59 -10.03 -8.18
N PHE A 720 -17.42 -11.01 -7.29
CA PHE A 720 -18.19 -12.27 -7.36
C PHE A 720 -19.69 -12.04 -7.15
N ALA A 721 -20.07 -11.09 -6.29
CA ALA A 721 -21.45 -10.71 -6.11
C ALA A 721 -22.05 -10.14 -7.40
N ALA A 722 -21.32 -9.31 -8.13
CA ALA A 722 -21.80 -8.70 -9.37
C ALA A 722 -22.21 -9.75 -10.41
N ALA A 723 -21.41 -10.84 -10.57
CA ALA A 723 -21.74 -11.92 -11.51
C ALA A 723 -23.02 -12.66 -11.11
N HIS A 724 -23.20 -12.99 -9.82
CA HIS A 724 -24.43 -13.60 -9.31
C HIS A 724 -25.65 -12.68 -9.43
N LEU A 725 -25.49 -11.39 -9.16
CA LEU A 725 -26.53 -10.37 -9.31
C LEU A 725 -27.03 -10.30 -10.75
N GLN A 726 -26.11 -10.21 -11.72
CA GLN A 726 -26.47 -10.19 -13.13
C GLN A 726 -27.20 -11.47 -13.54
N LEU A 727 -26.74 -12.62 -13.04
CA LEU A 727 -27.42 -13.90 -13.28
C LEU A 727 -28.82 -13.92 -12.67
N ALA A 728 -29.00 -13.37 -11.46
CA ALA A 728 -30.31 -13.25 -10.82
C ALA A 728 -31.27 -12.37 -11.63
N TYR A 729 -30.81 -11.19 -12.07
CA TYR A 729 -31.61 -10.31 -12.92
C TYR A 729 -31.91 -10.92 -14.28
N TYR A 730 -30.99 -11.67 -14.87
CA TYR A 730 -31.25 -12.44 -16.09
C TYR A 730 -32.38 -13.43 -15.88
N TYR A 731 -32.37 -14.22 -14.79
CA TYR A 731 -33.46 -15.15 -14.47
C TYR A 731 -34.80 -14.45 -14.23
N ARG A 732 -34.78 -13.27 -13.57
CA ARG A 732 -35.98 -12.44 -13.37
C ARG A 732 -36.57 -12.02 -14.71
N ARG A 733 -35.76 -11.57 -15.67
CA ARG A 733 -36.19 -11.21 -17.04
C ARG A 733 -36.77 -12.41 -17.82
N GLN A 734 -36.29 -13.62 -17.53
CA GLN A 734 -36.76 -14.87 -18.13
C GLN A 734 -37.98 -15.45 -17.41
N GLY A 735 -38.53 -14.81 -16.40
CA GLY A 735 -39.64 -15.35 -15.59
C GLY A 735 -39.24 -16.52 -14.68
N LYS A 736 -37.97 -16.83 -14.53
CA LYS A 736 -37.41 -17.91 -13.68
C LYS A 736 -37.07 -17.38 -12.27
N LEU A 737 -38.07 -16.80 -11.59
CA LEU A 737 -37.86 -16.01 -10.39
C LEU A 737 -37.23 -16.81 -9.25
N ASP A 738 -37.60 -18.10 -9.07
CA ASP A 738 -37.00 -18.99 -8.07
C ASP A 738 -35.47 -19.11 -8.23
N ARG A 739 -34.99 -19.24 -9.46
CA ARG A 739 -33.56 -19.29 -9.75
C ARG A 739 -32.88 -17.94 -9.43
N GLY A 740 -33.57 -16.84 -9.76
CA GLY A 740 -33.07 -15.51 -9.39
C GLY A 740 -32.95 -15.30 -7.89
N ILE A 741 -33.96 -15.72 -7.13
CA ILE A 741 -33.93 -15.69 -5.66
C ILE A 741 -32.81 -16.56 -5.12
N ALA A 742 -32.58 -17.76 -5.65
CA ALA A 742 -31.51 -18.65 -5.21
C ALA A 742 -30.12 -18.00 -5.39
N GLU A 743 -29.87 -17.29 -6.51
CA GLU A 743 -28.63 -16.54 -6.72
C GLU A 743 -28.51 -15.38 -5.73
N MET A 744 -29.58 -14.61 -5.51
CA MET A 744 -29.59 -13.49 -4.55
C MET A 744 -29.36 -13.96 -3.11
N GLU A 745 -30.01 -15.06 -2.69
CA GLU A 745 -29.82 -15.66 -1.36
C GLU A 745 -28.38 -16.17 -1.20
N ARG A 746 -27.74 -16.64 -2.28
CA ARG A 746 -26.33 -17.00 -2.26
C ARG A 746 -25.45 -15.79 -1.99
N VAL A 747 -25.66 -14.69 -2.70
CA VAL A 747 -24.90 -13.44 -2.47
C VAL A 747 -25.13 -12.88 -1.07
N ALA A 748 -26.35 -12.98 -0.55
CA ALA A 748 -26.67 -12.58 0.83
C ALA A 748 -25.94 -13.44 1.89
N ARG A 749 -25.63 -14.71 1.58
CA ARG A 749 -24.74 -15.54 2.43
C ARG A 749 -23.27 -15.17 2.28
N MET A 750 -22.84 -14.86 1.05
CA MET A 750 -21.47 -14.40 0.76
C MET A 750 -21.15 -13.08 1.49
N PHE A 751 -22.10 -12.15 1.49
CA PHE A 751 -21.93 -10.78 1.98
C PHE A 751 -23.14 -10.36 2.84
N PRO A 752 -23.23 -10.84 4.10
CA PRO A 752 -24.43 -10.67 4.92
C PRO A 752 -24.72 -9.23 5.36
N ASP A 753 -23.74 -8.33 5.24
CA ASP A 753 -23.85 -6.90 5.59
C ASP A 753 -23.85 -5.98 4.36
N PHE A 754 -23.93 -6.56 3.15
CA PHE A 754 -23.88 -5.79 1.90
C PHE A 754 -25.28 -5.34 1.48
N THR A 755 -25.67 -4.10 1.83
CA THR A 755 -27.00 -3.53 1.61
C THR A 755 -27.40 -3.53 0.13
N ASP A 756 -26.46 -3.23 -0.78
CA ASP A 756 -26.66 -3.20 -2.24
C ASP A 756 -27.16 -4.55 -2.81
N VAL A 757 -27.03 -5.63 -2.06
CA VAL A 757 -27.54 -6.96 -2.40
C VAL A 757 -28.81 -7.28 -1.65
N LEU A 758 -28.88 -6.92 -0.36
CA LEU A 758 -29.99 -7.28 0.51
C LEU A 758 -31.26 -6.52 0.14
N ILE A 759 -31.15 -5.25 -0.28
CA ILE A 759 -32.29 -4.47 -0.74
C ILE A 759 -32.91 -5.08 -2.02
N PRO A 760 -32.14 -5.36 -3.09
CA PRO A 760 -32.66 -6.08 -4.24
C PRO A 760 -33.25 -7.47 -3.93
N LEU A 761 -32.64 -8.24 -3.00
CA LEU A 761 -33.20 -9.53 -2.56
C LEU A 761 -34.61 -9.38 -1.98
N GLY A 762 -34.83 -8.34 -1.15
CA GLY A 762 -36.15 -8.01 -0.67
C GLY A 762 -37.15 -7.74 -1.80
N GLY A 763 -36.72 -7.04 -2.86
CA GLY A 763 -37.49 -6.81 -4.08
C GLY A 763 -37.83 -8.12 -4.82
N PHE A 764 -36.91 -9.07 -4.93
CA PHE A 764 -37.15 -10.39 -5.51
C PHE A 764 -38.17 -11.20 -4.70
N TYR A 765 -38.10 -11.15 -3.34
CA TYR A 765 -39.14 -11.78 -2.51
C TYR A 765 -40.52 -11.14 -2.71
N MET A 766 -40.56 -9.80 -2.85
CA MET A 766 -41.82 -9.10 -3.13
C MET A 766 -42.41 -9.50 -4.51
N ASP A 767 -41.60 -9.60 -5.55
CA ASP A 767 -42.04 -10.05 -6.87
C ASP A 767 -42.52 -11.50 -6.87
N HIS A 768 -41.95 -12.33 -5.99
CA HIS A 768 -42.38 -13.74 -5.82
C HIS A 768 -43.65 -13.87 -4.95
N GLY A 769 -44.03 -12.82 -4.25
CA GLY A 769 -45.13 -12.84 -3.30
C GLY A 769 -44.77 -13.24 -1.87
N ASP A 770 -43.46 -13.47 -1.57
CA ASP A 770 -42.96 -13.84 -0.26
C ASP A 770 -42.79 -12.62 0.64
N THR A 771 -43.87 -11.84 0.84
CA THR A 771 -43.88 -10.61 1.64
C THR A 771 -43.32 -10.83 3.07
N ALA A 772 -43.54 -12.03 3.64
CA ALA A 772 -43.04 -12.35 4.98
C ALA A 772 -41.52 -12.39 5.02
N LYS A 773 -40.86 -13.00 4.00
CA LYS A 773 -39.38 -13.02 3.91
C LYS A 773 -38.81 -11.62 3.68
N ALA A 774 -39.46 -10.83 2.82
CA ALA A 774 -39.04 -9.44 2.58
C ALA A 774 -39.10 -8.60 3.86
N LEU A 775 -40.19 -8.70 4.63
CA LEU A 775 -40.32 -7.98 5.91
C LEU A 775 -39.24 -8.38 6.92
N ALA A 776 -39.02 -9.70 7.10
CA ALA A 776 -38.00 -10.18 8.03
C ALA A 776 -36.58 -9.73 7.61
N LEU A 777 -36.30 -9.69 6.32
CA LEU A 777 -35.03 -9.20 5.76
C LEU A 777 -34.86 -7.71 6.05
N PHE A 778 -35.86 -6.87 5.73
CA PHE A 778 -35.75 -5.43 5.90
C PHE A 778 -35.76 -5.01 7.38
N GLU A 779 -36.52 -5.71 8.24
CA GLU A 779 -36.47 -5.50 9.68
C GLU A 779 -35.06 -5.72 10.23
N LYS A 780 -34.42 -6.83 9.83
CA LYS A 780 -33.02 -7.13 10.19
C LYS A 780 -32.07 -6.06 9.61
N LEU A 781 -32.30 -5.63 8.39
CA LEU A 781 -31.44 -4.67 7.70
C LEU A 781 -31.45 -3.30 8.42
N THR A 782 -32.64 -2.82 8.85
CA THR A 782 -32.74 -1.54 9.61
C THR A 782 -32.04 -1.59 10.98
N VAL A 783 -31.83 -2.78 11.55
CA VAL A 783 -31.06 -2.97 12.78
C VAL A 783 -29.55 -2.97 12.48
N ASN A 784 -29.14 -3.64 11.42
CA ASN A 784 -27.72 -3.79 11.06
C ASN A 784 -27.16 -2.51 10.41
N ALA A 785 -27.97 -1.81 9.62
CA ALA A 785 -27.63 -0.56 8.93
C ALA A 785 -28.53 0.61 9.40
N PRO A 786 -28.43 1.08 10.67
CA PRO A 786 -29.35 2.04 11.26
C PRO A 786 -29.25 3.46 10.69
N ASN A 787 -28.26 3.71 9.83
CA ASN A 787 -28.02 5.00 9.17
C ASN A 787 -28.26 4.95 7.64
N ASP A 788 -28.78 3.85 7.12
CA ASP A 788 -29.06 3.69 5.70
C ASP A 788 -30.51 4.06 5.38
N PRO A 789 -30.80 5.20 4.71
CA PRO A 789 -32.17 5.66 4.42
C PRO A 789 -32.88 4.71 3.45
N GLU A 790 -32.18 4.02 2.54
CA GLU A 790 -32.76 3.10 1.58
C GLU A 790 -33.30 1.83 2.23
N ALA A 791 -32.66 1.34 3.29
CA ALA A 791 -33.13 0.23 4.10
C ALA A 791 -34.48 0.56 4.76
N PHE A 792 -34.59 1.73 5.37
CA PHE A 792 -35.85 2.19 5.99
C PHE A 792 -36.94 2.44 4.94
N TYR A 793 -36.61 3.04 3.82
CA TYR A 793 -37.53 3.24 2.70
C TYR A 793 -38.10 1.92 2.18
N SER A 794 -37.23 0.94 1.91
CA SER A 794 -37.63 -0.38 1.39
C SER A 794 -38.48 -1.18 2.39
N TYR A 795 -38.15 -1.06 3.67
CA TYR A 795 -39.00 -1.61 4.75
C TYR A 795 -40.36 -0.94 4.79
N GLY A 796 -40.43 0.39 4.69
CA GLY A 796 -41.63 1.16 4.61
C GLY A 796 -42.52 0.76 3.42
N LEU A 797 -41.95 0.61 2.22
CA LEU A 797 -42.68 0.12 1.02
C LEU A 797 -43.28 -1.27 1.24
N THR A 798 -42.50 -2.18 1.84
CA THR A 798 -42.96 -3.55 2.09
C THR A 798 -44.11 -3.59 3.12
N LEU A 799 -44.04 -2.76 4.17
CA LEU A 799 -45.11 -2.59 5.14
C LEU A 799 -46.37 -1.98 4.51
N ALA A 800 -46.20 -0.99 3.64
CA ALA A 800 -47.30 -0.38 2.91
C ALA A 800 -48.02 -1.38 2.00
N PHE A 801 -47.23 -2.21 1.28
CA PHE A 801 -47.78 -3.29 0.46
C PHE A 801 -48.59 -4.31 1.27
N LYS A 802 -48.15 -4.60 2.49
CA LYS A 802 -48.87 -5.45 3.45
C LYS A 802 -50.14 -4.78 4.00
N GLY A 803 -50.28 -3.46 3.88
CA GLY A 803 -51.39 -2.68 4.44
C GLY A 803 -51.12 -2.07 5.82
N ASP A 804 -49.92 -2.23 6.37
CA ASP A 804 -49.52 -1.70 7.69
C ASP A 804 -49.06 -0.21 7.56
N ILE A 805 -50.03 0.68 7.16
CA ILE A 805 -49.76 2.05 6.74
C ILE A 805 -49.01 2.87 7.83
N GLU A 806 -49.46 2.82 9.09
CA GLU A 806 -48.87 3.64 10.16
C GLU A 806 -47.42 3.18 10.49
N LYS A 807 -47.12 1.89 10.34
CA LYS A 807 -45.74 1.39 10.47
C LYS A 807 -44.90 1.81 9.28
N ALA A 808 -45.47 1.77 8.07
CA ALA A 808 -44.76 2.22 6.87
C ALA A 808 -44.34 3.69 6.96
N LEU A 809 -45.27 4.57 7.43
CA LEU A 809 -44.95 5.99 7.61
C LEU A 809 -43.80 6.22 8.58
N LYS A 810 -43.73 5.50 9.70
CA LYS A 810 -42.62 5.58 10.65
C LYS A 810 -41.27 5.26 10.00
N GLN A 811 -41.26 4.33 9.05
CA GLN A 811 -40.03 3.99 8.35
C GLN A 811 -39.66 5.05 7.30
N PHE A 812 -40.66 5.59 6.56
CA PHE A 812 -40.40 6.71 5.66
C PHE A 812 -39.93 7.96 6.39
N ASP A 813 -40.54 8.28 7.53
CA ASP A 813 -40.10 9.42 8.38
C ASP A 813 -38.64 9.22 8.84
N ARG A 814 -38.29 7.97 9.21
CA ARG A 814 -36.92 7.68 9.59
C ARG A 814 -35.92 7.82 8.43
N ALA A 815 -36.30 7.40 7.22
CA ALA A 815 -35.49 7.62 6.02
C ALA A 815 -35.30 9.12 5.73
N ILE A 816 -36.35 9.94 5.89
CA ILE A 816 -36.32 11.40 5.72
C ILE A 816 -35.44 12.06 6.80
N GLU A 817 -35.52 11.61 8.05
CA GLU A 817 -34.62 12.09 9.14
C GLU A 817 -33.16 11.84 8.84
N LEU A 818 -32.85 10.66 8.28
CA LEU A 818 -31.47 10.28 7.93
C LEU A 818 -30.95 11.08 6.73
N GLU A 819 -31.79 11.24 5.72
CA GLU A 819 -31.47 11.97 4.50
C GLU A 819 -32.64 12.88 4.09
N PRO A 820 -32.63 14.18 4.48
CA PRO A 820 -33.71 15.12 4.18
C PRO A 820 -33.98 15.34 2.67
N ASN A 821 -33.02 14.99 1.81
CA ASN A 821 -33.12 15.07 0.35
C ASN A 821 -33.52 13.75 -0.32
N TYR A 822 -33.92 12.73 0.44
CA TYR A 822 -34.30 11.43 -0.08
C TYR A 822 -35.73 11.43 -0.64
N SER A 823 -35.90 11.91 -1.86
CA SER A 823 -37.20 12.11 -2.53
C SER A 823 -38.11 10.88 -2.50
N GLN A 824 -37.53 9.67 -2.65
CA GLN A 824 -38.28 8.42 -2.67
C GLN A 824 -39.12 8.22 -1.41
N ALA A 825 -38.59 8.59 -0.23
CA ALA A 825 -39.35 8.44 1.02
C ALA A 825 -40.55 9.39 1.11
N PHE A 826 -40.42 10.63 0.62
CA PHE A 826 -41.56 11.57 0.53
C PHE A 826 -42.63 11.06 -0.43
N TYR A 827 -42.25 10.62 -1.61
CA TYR A 827 -43.16 10.05 -2.58
C TYR A 827 -43.77 8.72 -2.09
N GLY A 828 -42.96 7.86 -1.43
CA GLY A 828 -43.43 6.63 -0.81
C GLY A 828 -44.53 6.87 0.21
N ALA A 829 -44.33 7.82 1.13
CA ALA A 829 -45.33 8.23 2.10
C ALA A 829 -46.59 8.82 1.45
N TYR A 830 -46.40 9.67 0.44
CA TYR A 830 -47.52 10.25 -0.33
C TYR A 830 -48.36 9.17 -0.99
N TYR A 831 -47.79 8.27 -1.76
CA TYR A 831 -48.54 7.23 -2.47
C TYR A 831 -49.23 6.27 -1.52
N CYS A 832 -48.57 5.87 -0.45
CA CYS A 832 -49.11 5.03 0.61
C CYS A 832 -50.36 5.65 1.26
N LEU A 833 -50.31 6.93 1.68
CA LEU A 833 -51.41 7.65 2.27
C LEU A 833 -52.54 7.92 1.27
N ASN A 834 -52.19 8.25 0.04
CA ASN A 834 -53.17 8.53 -1.00
C ASN A 834 -53.97 7.26 -1.37
N GLN A 835 -53.36 6.10 -1.47
CA GLN A 835 -54.03 4.81 -1.69
C GLN A 835 -54.91 4.41 -0.52
N SER A 836 -54.54 4.78 0.71
CA SER A 836 -55.36 4.53 1.91
C SER A 836 -56.48 5.59 2.15
N GLY A 837 -56.66 6.53 1.18
CA GLY A 837 -57.70 7.58 1.27
C GLY A 837 -57.36 8.74 2.22
N GLN A 838 -56.14 8.82 2.72
CA GLN A 838 -55.71 9.88 3.66
C GLN A 838 -55.04 11.05 2.91
N HIS A 839 -55.81 11.67 2.00
CA HIS A 839 -55.28 12.67 1.04
C HIS A 839 -54.64 13.89 1.70
N ASP A 840 -55.22 14.40 2.79
CA ASP A 840 -54.69 15.60 3.47
C ASP A 840 -53.28 15.33 4.08
N ARG A 841 -53.10 14.16 4.69
CA ARG A 841 -51.79 13.74 5.22
C ARG A 841 -50.78 13.50 4.09
N ALA A 842 -51.21 12.88 2.98
CA ALA A 842 -50.40 12.68 1.79
C ALA A 842 -49.86 14.01 1.25
N MET A 843 -50.72 15.00 1.12
CA MET A 843 -50.35 16.33 0.64
C MET A 843 -49.41 17.07 1.60
N GLY A 844 -49.41 16.70 2.89
CA GLY A 844 -48.43 17.21 3.88
C GLY A 844 -46.99 16.87 3.49
N TYR A 845 -46.71 15.62 3.11
CA TYR A 845 -45.35 15.17 2.68
C TYR A 845 -44.90 15.89 1.40
N ILE A 846 -45.79 16.05 0.41
CA ILE A 846 -45.45 16.74 -0.84
C ILE A 846 -45.23 18.23 -0.63
N ARG A 847 -45.99 18.91 0.26
CA ARG A 847 -45.74 20.31 0.63
C ARG A 847 -44.37 20.45 1.26
N HIS A 848 -44.06 19.60 2.25
CA HIS A 848 -42.77 19.63 2.92
C HIS A 848 -41.60 19.43 1.93
N TRP A 849 -41.76 18.52 0.96
CA TRP A 849 -40.76 18.30 -0.09
C TRP A 849 -40.59 19.54 -0.98
N VAL A 850 -41.67 20.13 -1.47
CA VAL A 850 -41.66 21.30 -2.36
C VAL A 850 -41.11 22.56 -1.65
N ASP A 851 -41.35 22.72 -0.33
CA ASP A 851 -40.78 23.83 0.46
C ASP A 851 -39.25 23.83 0.42
N GLY A 852 -38.62 22.63 0.44
CA GLY A 852 -37.15 22.46 0.28
C GLY A 852 -36.69 22.38 -1.19
N HIS A 853 -37.56 21.95 -2.09
CA HIS A 853 -37.26 21.68 -3.50
C HIS A 853 -38.24 22.33 -4.47
N PRO A 854 -38.30 23.67 -4.53
CA PRO A 854 -39.30 24.40 -5.30
C PRO A 854 -39.26 24.18 -6.80
N ASN A 855 -38.17 23.61 -7.33
CA ASN A 855 -37.99 23.32 -8.76
C ASN A 855 -38.45 21.92 -9.18
N ASP A 856 -38.91 21.06 -8.24
CA ASP A 856 -39.41 19.72 -8.58
C ASP A 856 -40.79 19.85 -9.28
N ALA A 857 -40.77 19.66 -10.59
CA ALA A 857 -41.94 19.78 -11.45
C ALA A 857 -43.02 18.72 -11.13
N GLN A 858 -42.60 17.50 -10.75
CA GLN A 858 -43.51 16.40 -10.41
C GLN A 858 -44.24 16.69 -9.09
N ALA A 859 -43.52 17.12 -8.07
CA ALA A 859 -44.09 17.43 -6.78
C ALA A 859 -45.05 18.64 -6.87
N ARG A 860 -44.71 19.67 -7.64
CA ARG A 860 -45.61 20.81 -7.90
C ARG A 860 -46.88 20.39 -8.61
N ALA A 861 -46.79 19.57 -9.63
CA ALA A 861 -47.96 19.05 -10.35
C ALA A 861 -48.90 18.27 -9.41
N LEU A 862 -48.31 17.48 -8.47
CA LEU A 862 -49.11 16.79 -7.46
C LEU A 862 -49.81 17.77 -6.49
N LEU A 863 -49.12 18.86 -6.07
CA LEU A 863 -49.75 19.91 -5.25
C LEU A 863 -50.90 20.65 -5.95
N GLU A 864 -50.74 20.93 -7.24
CA GLU A 864 -51.75 21.60 -8.04
C GLU A 864 -52.97 20.69 -8.29
N SER A 865 -52.71 19.40 -8.61
CA SER A 865 -53.76 18.40 -8.80
C SER A 865 -54.54 18.08 -7.54
N GLY A 866 -53.91 18.13 -6.38
CA GLY A 866 -54.55 17.94 -5.07
C GLY A 866 -55.42 19.09 -4.62
N ARG A 867 -55.40 20.27 -5.30
CA ARG A 867 -56.30 21.40 -5.07
C ARG A 867 -57.63 21.30 -5.81
N GLY A 868 -57.83 20.33 -6.70
CA GLY A 868 -58.99 20.16 -7.53
C GLY A 868 -59.51 18.74 -7.63
N VAL A 869 -60.53 18.44 -6.85
CA VAL A 869 -61.60 17.38 -7.03
C VAL A 869 -61.21 15.90 -7.14
N PRO A 870 -61.93 15.04 -6.41
CA PRO A 870 -61.67 13.62 -6.37
C PRO A 870 -62.46 12.85 -7.43
N ARG A 871 -61.89 11.97 -8.22
CA ARG A 871 -62.50 10.73 -8.70
C ARG A 871 -61.47 9.67 -8.99
N ARG A 872 -61.73 8.47 -8.45
CA ARG A 872 -60.94 7.24 -8.64
C ARG A 872 -60.58 7.05 -10.10
N PRO A 873 -59.31 6.75 -10.41
CA PRO A 873 -58.97 5.97 -11.56
C PRO A 873 -58.96 4.47 -11.21
N SER A 874 -59.48 3.71 -12.14
CA SER A 874 -59.53 2.25 -12.15
C SER A 874 -58.17 1.60 -11.92
N SER A 875 -58.20 0.52 -11.15
CA SER A 875 -57.16 -0.48 -10.96
C SER A 875 -56.25 -0.70 -12.18
N SER A 876 -55.05 -0.21 -12.22
CA SER A 876 -53.87 -0.80 -12.90
C SER A 876 -52.66 0.13 -12.91
N GLN A 877 -52.29 0.67 -11.77
CA GLN A 877 -50.90 1.18 -11.63
C GLN A 877 -50.33 0.65 -10.31
N ALA A 878 -49.47 -0.36 -10.46
CA ALA A 878 -48.62 -0.80 -9.40
C ALA A 878 -47.70 0.37 -8.95
N PRO A 879 -47.31 0.44 -7.68
CA PRO A 879 -46.36 1.46 -7.20
C PRO A 879 -45.08 1.47 -8.06
N PRO A 880 -44.42 2.60 -8.18
CA PRO A 880 -43.22 2.69 -8.97
C PRO A 880 -42.20 1.62 -8.49
N ARG A 881 -41.67 0.85 -9.42
CA ARG A 881 -40.65 -0.14 -9.15
C ARG A 881 -39.44 0.57 -8.58
N PRO A 882 -38.76 0.01 -7.59
CA PRO A 882 -37.50 0.57 -7.11
C PRO A 882 -36.55 0.82 -8.29
N PRO A 883 -35.80 1.94 -8.27
CA PRO A 883 -34.81 2.21 -9.29
C PRO A 883 -33.83 1.03 -9.37
N GLN A 884 -33.47 0.65 -10.59
CA GLN A 884 -32.39 -0.32 -10.76
C GLN A 884 -31.11 0.33 -10.21
N PRO A 885 -30.34 -0.35 -9.37
CA PRO A 885 -29.07 0.19 -8.93
C PRO A 885 -28.19 0.43 -10.15
N ASN A 886 -27.64 1.63 -10.27
CA ASN A 886 -26.50 1.88 -11.12
C ASN A 886 -25.38 1.03 -10.53
N LEU A 887 -25.17 -0.15 -11.11
CA LEU A 887 -24.00 -0.96 -10.78
C LEU A 887 -22.76 -0.17 -11.23
N PRO A 888 -21.73 -0.07 -10.36
CA PRO A 888 -20.49 0.60 -10.70
C PRO A 888 -19.76 -0.05 -11.87
#